data_e7827c7373c85c555ea522f5bf697e74
#
_entry.id   e7827c7373c85c555ea522f5bf697e74
#
_cell.length_a   1.000
_cell.length_b   1.000
_cell.length_c   1.000
_cell.angle_alpha   90.00
_cell.angle_beta   90.00
_cell.angle_gamma   90.00
#
_symmetry.space_group_name_H-M   'P 1'
#
loop_
_entity.id
_entity.type
_entity.pdbx_description
1 polymer ?
#
loop_
_entity_poly.entity_id
_entity_poly.type
_entity_poly.pdbx_seq_one_letter_code
_entity_poly.pdbx_strand_id
1 'polypeptide(L)'
;MHKQFLIGLLLSSLTAAPIQADDYPTGGYLFGQATAPTGNEWQSPGALGYNKLPARALFSSFSSVDEARKVLPEFAKDYLSLNGEWSFHFSKNPDERPKDFFTKGYDDSKWDRLQVPVSWNMAGIQKDGTLKYGVPIYVNQWVIFKYNIEPGDWKKGVMREPPKNYTTYEYRNEVGSFRRSFDIPTTWDGKEVYLNFDGVDSFFYLWINGRYVGFSKNSRNTAQFDITPYITKGKNEVAVEVYRSSDGSFLEAQDMFRLPGIFRNVSVTATPKVHIADVKAIPSYTDGKGTVNLNTTLQNLTTKNAKDLHLRWSIYKNRLFADDNELVATFEDAKAKTVCNSKGQADVRQTLTVNNAAAWTAEEPNVYVLVGELMQGKKVVETISFQTGFRTVEIKDTPASQDEFGLAGRYYYINGKPVKLKGVNRHDTNPLTGKVISREQMEHEIMLMKRANINHIRTSHYPNDPYFYYLCNKYGIYLESEANIESHEYFYGKASLSHVPEFQAAHVDRVMAMTHQLVNQPSIVIWSLGNEAGPGHNFVVAYDSLKAYDASRPVQYERNNDIVDMGSNQYPSIAWTRDAVKGKMGIKYPFHISEYAHSMGNAVGNLVDYWEAMESTNFFMGGAIWDWIDQSMYNYTKDGKRYLAYGGDFGDTPNDGQFVMNGVIFGDETPKPQYYEVKKVYQYIGTSWKDAKTATLDVFNKNYYSDDLSGYAMSYSLTADGVTVKKGDLELGSVPARSHKSITIAGLNEGLNPNKEYLLHITYRLKHDMPWAKAGYVQAEEQLPVQAAAARPAIAAAGKVNMSAVKDNKIVFSGKTFTTTFDLTKGTIYNLQYDGKTIIADGCGPELNAFRAWVNNDNWAYEAWYANGLNNLQHKCTNYTTHANADGSVSVVFNVESQAPYGYRLEGGNANWKKLIEYKEKPFGKDDFRFNTQVVYTIFPDGSIESESAITSNKPNLTLAKLGYTVRVPK
;
A
#
# COMPACT_ATOMS: atom_id res chain seq x y z
N MET A 1 6.27 33.80 24.23
CA MET A 1 5.66 33.41 25.52
C MET A 1 5.33 31.93 25.46
N HIS A 2 6.25 31.10 25.92
CA HIS A 2 6.07 29.66 25.97
C HIS A 2 5.16 29.29 27.14
N LYS A 3 3.93 28.85 26.87
CA LYS A 3 3.14 28.13 27.85
C LYS A 3 3.42 26.63 27.68
N GLN A 4 4.21 26.08 28.60
CA GLN A 4 4.33 24.65 28.79
C GLN A 4 2.97 24.11 29.20
N PHE A 5 2.40 23.22 28.38
CA PHE A 5 1.29 22.37 28.81
C PHE A 5 1.83 21.25 29.70
N LEU A 6 1.81 21.48 31.01
CA LEU A 6 1.92 20.40 31.99
C LEU A 6 0.61 19.64 31.99
N ILE A 7 0.63 18.40 31.48
CA ILE A 7 -0.44 17.44 31.77
C ILE A 7 -0.21 16.96 33.22
N GLY A 8 -0.80 17.68 34.17
CA GLY A 8 -0.80 17.28 35.58
C GLY A 8 -1.81 16.15 35.77
N LEU A 9 -1.34 14.97 36.20
CA LEU A 9 -2.19 13.95 36.80
C LEU A 9 -2.75 14.47 38.12
N LEU A 10 -3.94 15.05 38.14
CA LEU A 10 -4.73 15.28 39.31
C LEU A 10 -5.52 14.00 39.65
N LEU A 11 -4.96 13.14 40.50
CA LEU A 11 -5.71 12.11 41.18
C LEU A 11 -6.53 12.78 42.29
N SER A 12 -7.73 13.25 41.94
CA SER A 12 -8.74 13.65 42.93
C SER A 12 -9.62 12.44 43.26
N SER A 13 -9.73 12.14 44.54
CA SER A 13 -10.72 11.19 45.06
C SER A 13 -12.12 11.78 44.86
N LEU A 14 -12.77 11.43 43.76
CA LEU A 14 -14.15 11.80 43.48
C LEU A 14 -15.07 10.65 43.89
N THR A 15 -16.06 10.94 44.68
CA THR A 15 -17.23 10.08 44.96
C THR A 15 -17.94 9.77 43.66
N ALA A 16 -18.33 8.50 43.48
CA ALA A 16 -18.89 7.98 42.22
C ALA A 16 -20.20 8.69 41.84
N ALA A 17 -20.08 9.73 41.01
CA ALA A 17 -21.19 10.30 40.25
C ALA A 17 -21.18 9.71 38.84
N PRO A 18 -22.33 9.50 38.17
CA PRO A 18 -22.35 9.13 36.76
C PRO A 18 -21.73 10.25 35.93
N ILE A 19 -20.87 9.92 34.97
CA ILE A 19 -20.29 10.85 34.02
C ILE A 19 -21.40 11.34 33.10
N GLN A 20 -21.50 12.64 32.86
CA GLN A 20 -22.39 13.22 31.86
C GLN A 20 -21.63 13.43 30.56
N ALA A 21 -22.33 13.44 29.43
CA ALA A 21 -21.71 13.55 28.10
C ALA A 21 -20.89 14.85 27.90
N ASP A 22 -21.20 15.90 28.67
CA ASP A 22 -20.54 17.21 28.63
C ASP A 22 -19.30 17.32 29.55
N ASP A 23 -18.97 16.25 30.29
CA ASP A 23 -17.87 16.27 31.27
C ASP A 23 -16.47 16.05 30.66
N TYR A 24 -16.36 15.75 29.35
CA TYR A 24 -15.08 15.52 28.70
C TYR A 24 -14.36 16.84 28.38
N PRO A 25 -13.17 17.04 28.93
CA PRO A 25 -12.38 18.22 28.61
C PRO A 25 -11.93 18.21 27.14
N THR A 26 -11.59 19.37 26.60
CA THR A 26 -11.09 19.52 25.22
C THR A 26 -9.86 18.68 24.89
N GLY A 27 -9.23 18.01 25.87
CA GLY A 27 -8.12 17.07 25.71
C GLY A 27 -8.52 15.61 25.56
N GLY A 28 -9.82 15.26 25.66
CA GLY A 28 -10.40 14.00 25.23
C GLY A 28 -10.24 12.77 26.13
N TYR A 29 -9.43 12.80 27.19
CA TYR A 29 -9.22 11.69 28.12
C TYR A 29 -9.70 12.02 29.51
N LEU A 30 -10.45 11.09 30.12
CA LEU A 30 -10.86 11.15 31.53
C LEU A 30 -10.36 9.93 32.28
N PHE A 31 -10.05 10.13 33.57
CA PHE A 31 -9.69 9.10 34.52
C PHE A 31 -10.60 9.20 35.75
N GLY A 32 -11.08 8.06 36.27
CA GLY A 32 -11.96 8.07 37.42
C GLY A 32 -12.49 6.68 37.79
N GLN A 33 -13.52 6.66 38.62
CA GLN A 33 -14.17 5.45 39.13
C GLN A 33 -15.67 5.44 38.78
N ALA A 34 -16.02 5.82 37.53
CA ALA A 34 -17.39 5.69 37.06
C ALA A 34 -17.84 4.22 37.14
N THR A 35 -19.06 4.00 37.52
CA THR A 35 -19.64 2.64 37.70
C THR A 35 -20.30 2.16 36.39
N ALA A 36 -20.58 3.06 35.44
CA ALA A 36 -21.20 2.77 34.16
C ALA A 36 -20.82 3.84 33.12
N PRO A 37 -20.83 3.51 31.84
CA PRO A 37 -20.75 4.49 30.76
C PRO A 37 -22.02 5.33 30.70
N THR A 38 -21.96 6.49 30.04
CA THR A 38 -23.17 7.29 29.73
C THR A 38 -24.00 6.69 28.60
N GLY A 39 -23.36 5.88 27.76
CA GLY A 39 -23.94 5.28 26.55
C GLY A 39 -23.94 6.16 25.31
N ASN A 40 -23.30 7.36 25.36
CA ASN A 40 -23.22 8.32 24.26
C ASN A 40 -21.80 8.65 23.83
N GLU A 41 -20.77 8.11 24.46
CA GLU A 41 -19.37 8.41 24.22
C GLU A 41 -18.96 8.11 22.77
N TRP A 42 -19.53 7.09 22.17
CA TRP A 42 -19.28 6.71 20.78
C TRP A 42 -19.84 7.71 19.74
N GLN A 43 -20.63 8.71 20.18
CA GLN A 43 -21.17 9.78 19.36
C GLN A 43 -20.64 11.18 19.76
N SER A 44 -19.66 11.24 20.66
CA SER A 44 -19.12 12.50 21.22
C SER A 44 -17.70 12.74 20.77
N PRO A 45 -17.40 13.62 19.78
CA PRO A 45 -16.05 13.82 19.23
C PRO A 45 -15.00 14.19 20.26
N GLY A 46 -15.39 14.89 21.35
CA GLY A 46 -14.51 15.26 22.46
C GLY A 46 -14.14 14.08 23.37
N ALA A 47 -14.90 12.98 23.37
CA ALA A 47 -14.67 11.85 24.24
C ALA A 47 -13.74 10.83 23.56
N LEU A 48 -12.44 10.87 23.80
CA LEU A 48 -11.44 10.00 23.15
C LEU A 48 -11.15 8.72 23.94
N GLY A 49 -11.26 8.75 25.26
CA GLY A 49 -11.03 7.60 26.14
C GLY A 49 -11.41 7.85 27.59
N TYR A 50 -11.77 6.80 28.30
CA TYR A 50 -11.95 6.78 29.73
C TYR A 50 -11.09 5.68 30.33
N ASN A 51 -10.25 6.01 31.31
CA ASN A 51 -9.24 5.11 31.91
C ASN A 51 -8.31 4.41 30.89
N LYS A 52 -8.31 4.85 29.64
CA LYS A 52 -7.32 4.46 28.64
C LYS A 52 -6.01 5.20 28.94
N LEU A 53 -4.92 4.44 29.12
CA LEU A 53 -3.63 5.03 29.41
C LEU A 53 -3.07 5.81 28.20
N PRO A 54 -2.26 6.85 28.41
CA PRO A 54 -1.54 7.54 27.34
C PRO A 54 -0.72 6.56 26.52
N ALA A 55 -0.63 6.83 25.21
CA ALA A 55 0.22 6.05 24.33
C ALA A 55 1.70 6.15 24.76
N ARG A 56 2.42 5.05 24.74
CA ARG A 56 3.83 4.93 25.05
C ARG A 56 4.55 4.08 24.01
N ALA A 57 5.88 4.15 23.99
CA ALA A 57 6.68 3.34 23.09
C ALA A 57 6.41 1.83 23.25
N LEU A 58 6.40 1.11 22.14
CA LEU A 58 6.23 -0.34 22.14
C LEU A 58 7.51 -1.01 22.63
N PHE A 59 7.41 -1.64 23.79
CA PHE A 59 8.43 -2.52 24.39
C PHE A 59 7.76 -3.48 25.37
N SER A 60 8.45 -4.58 25.66
CA SER A 60 7.96 -5.59 26.61
C SER A 60 8.86 -5.67 27.83
N SER A 61 8.27 -6.04 28.99
CA SER A 61 8.97 -6.34 30.23
C SER A 61 9.27 -7.82 30.32
N PHE A 62 10.49 -8.19 30.65
CA PHE A 62 10.99 -9.56 30.71
C PHE A 62 11.56 -9.89 32.08
N SER A 63 11.67 -11.20 32.39
CA SER A 63 12.23 -11.69 33.63
C SER A 63 13.76 -11.78 33.59
N SER A 64 14.37 -11.76 32.42
CA SER A 64 15.82 -11.92 32.24
C SER A 64 16.31 -11.27 30.94
N VAL A 65 17.60 -11.02 30.87
CA VAL A 65 18.28 -10.54 29.63
C VAL A 65 18.11 -11.56 28.50
N ASP A 66 18.19 -12.87 28.77
CA ASP A 66 18.06 -13.90 27.74
C ASP A 66 16.65 -13.93 27.12
N GLU A 67 15.60 -13.67 27.89
CA GLU A 67 14.25 -13.48 27.34
C GLU A 67 14.16 -12.17 26.58
N ALA A 68 14.69 -11.07 27.13
CA ALA A 68 14.63 -9.74 26.55
C ALA A 68 15.32 -9.66 25.15
N ARG A 69 16.40 -10.41 24.93
CA ARG A 69 17.08 -10.49 23.63
C ARG A 69 16.19 -10.99 22.49
N LYS A 70 15.11 -11.72 22.79
CA LYS A 70 14.13 -12.20 21.81
C LYS A 70 13.15 -11.11 21.34
N VAL A 71 13.04 -10.01 22.08
CA VAL A 71 12.25 -8.80 21.77
C VAL A 71 10.74 -8.99 21.84
N LEU A 72 10.21 -10.03 21.20
CA LEU A 72 8.77 -10.21 21.02
C LEU A 72 8.08 -10.56 22.36
N PRO A 73 6.90 -9.97 22.62
CA PRO A 73 6.26 -10.02 23.95
C PRO A 73 5.88 -11.43 24.40
N GLU A 74 5.60 -12.35 23.50
CA GLU A 74 5.24 -13.74 23.81
C GLU A 74 6.37 -14.54 24.49
N PHE A 75 7.60 -14.05 24.45
CA PHE A 75 8.73 -14.64 25.17
C PHE A 75 8.84 -14.15 26.62
N ALA A 76 8.03 -13.17 27.00
CA ALA A 76 7.98 -12.66 28.36
C ALA A 76 7.09 -13.52 29.26
N LYS A 77 7.55 -13.83 30.48
CA LYS A 77 6.75 -14.55 31.47
C LYS A 77 5.58 -13.73 32.02
N ASP A 78 5.69 -12.42 31.91
CA ASP A 78 4.68 -11.47 32.36
C ASP A 78 3.75 -11.04 31.20
N TYR A 79 3.56 -11.92 30.22
CA TYR A 79 2.66 -11.78 29.08
C TYR A 79 1.65 -12.94 29.03
N LEU A 80 0.38 -12.61 28.81
CA LEU A 80 -0.70 -13.57 28.63
C LEU A 80 -1.52 -13.16 27.40
N SER A 81 -1.55 -14.01 26.38
CA SER A 81 -2.41 -13.79 25.21
C SER A 81 -3.86 -14.10 25.55
N LEU A 82 -4.76 -13.20 25.18
CA LEU A 82 -6.19 -13.43 25.17
C LEU A 82 -6.74 -13.66 23.76
N ASN A 83 -5.87 -13.91 22.79
CA ASN A 83 -6.30 -14.40 21.46
C ASN A 83 -6.93 -15.79 21.59
N GLY A 84 -7.81 -16.12 20.65
CA GLY A 84 -8.47 -17.42 20.64
C GLY A 84 -9.99 -17.30 20.79
N GLU A 85 -10.63 -18.33 21.33
CA GLU A 85 -12.09 -18.39 21.39
C GLU A 85 -12.69 -17.44 22.43
N TRP A 86 -13.68 -16.63 21.96
CA TRP A 86 -14.52 -15.75 22.77
C TRP A 86 -15.99 -16.07 22.52
N SER A 87 -16.83 -15.90 23.54
CA SER A 87 -18.29 -15.85 23.37
C SER A 87 -18.65 -14.57 22.63
N PHE A 88 -19.55 -14.66 21.65
CA PHE A 88 -19.94 -13.56 20.79
C PHE A 88 -21.44 -13.48 20.56
N HIS A 89 -21.99 -12.28 20.69
CA HIS A 89 -23.37 -11.97 20.35
C HIS A 89 -23.41 -10.79 19.38
N PHE A 90 -24.06 -11.00 18.25
CA PHE A 90 -24.27 -10.00 17.22
C PHE A 90 -25.62 -9.29 17.40
N SER A 91 -25.64 -7.97 17.31
CA SER A 91 -26.85 -7.15 17.32
C SER A 91 -26.83 -6.19 16.13
N LYS A 92 -27.97 -6.06 15.43
CA LYS A 92 -28.09 -5.21 14.25
C LYS A 92 -28.01 -3.72 14.54
N ASN A 93 -28.31 -3.34 15.78
CA ASN A 93 -28.25 -1.95 16.23
C ASN A 93 -28.02 -1.90 17.76
N PRO A 94 -27.69 -0.72 18.32
CA PRO A 94 -27.41 -0.58 19.74
C PRO A 94 -28.61 -0.89 20.67
N ASP A 95 -29.85 -0.76 20.19
CA ASP A 95 -31.02 -0.98 21.04
C ASP A 95 -31.30 -2.47 21.30
N GLU A 96 -30.95 -3.33 20.37
CA GLU A 96 -31.10 -4.78 20.43
C GLU A 96 -30.02 -5.50 21.20
N ARG A 97 -28.94 -4.81 21.59
CA ARG A 97 -27.82 -5.43 22.28
C ARG A 97 -28.18 -5.91 23.68
N PRO A 98 -27.58 -7.01 24.19
CA PRO A 98 -27.78 -7.47 25.56
C PRO A 98 -27.17 -6.47 26.56
N LYS A 99 -28.02 -5.82 27.36
CA LYS A 99 -27.59 -4.67 28.20
C LYS A 99 -26.84 -5.09 29.46
N ASP A 100 -27.03 -6.33 29.95
CA ASP A 100 -26.45 -6.83 31.20
C ASP A 100 -25.38 -7.89 30.98
N PHE A 101 -24.93 -8.07 29.76
CA PHE A 101 -24.03 -9.14 29.38
C PHE A 101 -22.68 -9.13 30.11
N PHE A 102 -22.25 -7.98 30.58
CA PHE A 102 -20.99 -7.80 31.29
C PHE A 102 -21.06 -8.29 32.77
N THR A 103 -22.24 -8.61 33.28
CA THR A 103 -22.39 -9.03 34.67
C THR A 103 -21.74 -10.39 34.95
N LYS A 104 -21.18 -10.54 36.13
CA LYS A 104 -20.52 -11.77 36.54
C LYS A 104 -21.54 -12.92 36.59
N GLY A 105 -21.18 -14.04 35.92
CA GLY A 105 -22.05 -15.21 35.86
C GLY A 105 -23.19 -15.09 34.85
N TYR A 106 -23.18 -14.12 33.94
CA TYR A 106 -24.12 -14.04 32.82
C TYR A 106 -24.07 -15.33 31.99
N ASP A 107 -25.24 -15.89 31.68
CA ASP A 107 -25.35 -17.10 30.86
C ASP A 107 -25.14 -16.77 29.35
N ASP A 108 -23.96 -17.00 28.85
CA ASP A 108 -23.59 -16.87 27.46
C ASP A 108 -23.49 -18.22 26.72
N SER A 109 -24.07 -19.28 27.30
CA SER A 109 -24.01 -20.65 26.75
C SER A 109 -24.64 -20.78 25.36
N LYS A 110 -25.58 -19.90 25.02
CA LYS A 110 -26.26 -19.84 23.69
C LYS A 110 -25.59 -18.90 22.71
N TRP A 111 -24.52 -18.23 23.10
CA TRP A 111 -23.79 -17.32 22.23
C TRP A 111 -22.91 -18.08 21.25
N ASP A 112 -22.65 -17.47 20.10
CA ASP A 112 -21.67 -17.99 19.15
C ASP A 112 -20.26 -17.95 19.76
N ARG A 113 -19.33 -18.68 19.13
CA ARG A 113 -17.91 -18.67 19.48
C ARG A 113 -17.12 -18.15 18.28
N LEU A 114 -16.33 -17.09 18.49
CA LEU A 114 -15.46 -16.53 17.48
C LEU A 114 -14.01 -16.58 17.94
N GLN A 115 -13.11 -16.77 16.96
CA GLN A 115 -11.67 -16.69 17.18
C GLN A 115 -11.24 -15.23 17.09
N VAL A 116 -10.83 -14.62 18.19
CA VAL A 116 -10.24 -13.28 18.23
C VAL A 116 -8.72 -13.42 18.02
N PRO A 117 -8.09 -12.62 17.17
CA PRO A 117 -8.62 -11.47 16.41
C PRO A 117 -9.66 -11.85 15.36
N VAL A 118 -10.63 -10.93 15.10
CA VAL A 118 -11.71 -11.18 14.17
C VAL A 118 -12.29 -9.90 13.58
N SER A 119 -12.58 -9.91 12.27
CA SER A 119 -13.57 -9.04 11.64
C SER A 119 -14.87 -9.85 11.55
N TRP A 120 -15.89 -9.54 12.34
CA TRP A 120 -17.04 -10.44 12.49
C TRP A 120 -17.87 -10.62 11.23
N ASN A 121 -17.93 -9.60 10.34
CA ASN A 121 -18.63 -9.77 9.08
C ASN A 121 -18.00 -10.89 8.25
N MET A 122 -16.65 -10.97 8.20
CA MET A 122 -15.96 -12.04 7.48
C MET A 122 -16.18 -13.41 8.12
N ALA A 123 -16.15 -13.49 9.44
CA ALA A 123 -16.47 -14.73 10.17
C ALA A 123 -17.94 -15.17 9.96
N GLY A 124 -18.82 -14.26 9.58
CA GLY A 124 -20.23 -14.50 9.30
C GLY A 124 -20.55 -15.04 7.92
N ILE A 125 -19.62 -15.03 6.97
CA ILE A 125 -19.85 -15.49 5.59
C ILE A 125 -19.96 -17.01 5.56
N GLN A 126 -21.10 -17.52 5.10
CA GLN A 126 -21.36 -18.95 4.99
C GLN A 126 -21.05 -19.46 3.59
N LYS A 127 -20.84 -20.77 3.46
CA LYS A 127 -20.52 -21.42 2.16
C LYS A 127 -21.63 -21.35 1.11
N ASP A 128 -22.84 -20.99 1.51
CA ASP A 128 -23.98 -20.75 0.60
C ASP A 128 -24.14 -19.27 0.24
N GLY A 129 -23.19 -18.43 0.64
CA GLY A 129 -23.20 -16.97 0.44
C GLY A 129 -24.09 -16.19 1.40
N THR A 130 -24.68 -16.83 2.42
CA THR A 130 -25.45 -16.12 3.46
C THR A 130 -24.54 -15.41 4.44
N LEU A 131 -24.99 -14.27 4.99
CA LEU A 131 -24.23 -13.40 5.88
C LEU A 131 -24.85 -13.44 7.28
N LYS A 132 -24.18 -14.10 8.23
CA LYS A 132 -24.68 -14.29 9.60
C LYS A 132 -24.54 -13.06 10.47
N TYR A 133 -23.48 -12.28 10.29
CA TYR A 133 -23.12 -11.18 11.19
C TYR A 133 -23.01 -9.85 10.44
N GLY A 134 -24.10 -9.48 9.74
CA GLY A 134 -24.16 -8.24 8.96
C GLY A 134 -23.38 -8.31 7.65
N VAL A 135 -23.31 -7.20 6.96
CA VAL A 135 -22.84 -7.11 5.58
C VAL A 135 -21.47 -6.40 5.53
N PRO A 136 -20.44 -7.00 4.90
CA PRO A 136 -19.26 -6.24 4.50
C PRO A 136 -19.66 -5.12 3.55
N ILE A 137 -19.21 -3.89 3.79
CA ILE A 137 -19.52 -2.74 2.94
C ILE A 137 -18.22 -2.16 2.44
N TYR A 138 -18.09 -2.03 1.12
CA TYR A 138 -16.97 -1.33 0.51
C TYR A 138 -17.40 0.03 -0.03
N VAL A 139 -16.77 1.07 0.45
CA VAL A 139 -16.92 2.43 -0.10
C VAL A 139 -15.55 3.12 -0.11
N ASN A 140 -15.28 3.85 -1.19
CA ASN A 140 -14.11 4.69 -1.31
C ASN A 140 -14.29 5.97 -0.49
N GLN A 141 -15.15 6.86 -0.94
CA GLN A 141 -15.29 8.21 -0.39
C GLN A 141 -16.34 8.33 0.72
N TRP A 142 -17.31 7.43 0.76
CA TRP A 142 -18.50 7.59 1.57
C TRP A 142 -18.31 7.12 3.01
N VAL A 143 -18.96 7.82 3.94
CA VAL A 143 -19.27 7.21 5.23
C VAL A 143 -20.57 6.42 5.09
N ILE A 144 -20.59 5.18 5.58
CA ILE A 144 -21.67 4.19 5.33
C ILE A 144 -23.03 4.57 5.89
N PHE A 145 -23.09 5.56 6.79
CA PHE A 145 -24.30 6.08 7.41
C PHE A 145 -24.70 7.47 6.90
N LYS A 146 -24.09 7.94 5.82
CA LYS A 146 -24.26 9.29 5.30
C LYS A 146 -25.53 9.47 4.47
N TYR A 147 -26.02 10.71 4.46
CA TYR A 147 -27.07 11.18 3.58
C TYR A 147 -26.67 12.40 2.73
N ASN A 148 -26.05 13.42 3.34
CA ASN A 148 -25.53 14.62 2.66
C ASN A 148 -24.22 15.05 3.29
N ILE A 149 -23.36 15.82 2.55
CA ILE A 149 -22.20 16.52 3.10
C ILE A 149 -22.47 18.01 3.08
N GLU A 150 -22.66 18.55 4.29
CA GLU A 150 -22.78 19.99 4.53
C GLU A 150 -21.96 20.39 5.74
N PRO A 151 -21.56 21.65 5.88
CA PRO A 151 -20.92 22.13 7.09
C PRO A 151 -21.76 21.79 8.33
N GLY A 152 -21.14 21.11 9.30
CA GLY A 152 -21.80 20.67 10.53
C GLY A 152 -22.71 19.44 10.40
N ASP A 153 -22.76 18.78 9.25
CA ASP A 153 -23.55 17.56 9.04
C ASP A 153 -23.15 16.42 9.98
N TRP A 154 -21.87 16.32 10.34
CA TRP A 154 -21.37 15.36 11.32
C TRP A 154 -22.10 15.41 12.67
N LYS A 155 -22.69 16.56 13.06
CA LYS A 155 -23.49 16.74 14.30
C LYS A 155 -24.73 15.87 14.34
N LYS A 156 -25.17 15.36 13.19
CA LYS A 156 -26.30 14.40 13.14
C LYS A 156 -25.91 13.03 13.65
N GLY A 157 -24.61 12.81 13.90
CA GLY A 157 -24.07 11.57 14.44
C GLY A 157 -24.13 10.39 13.47
N VAL A 158 -23.70 9.23 13.93
CA VAL A 158 -23.66 7.97 13.16
C VAL A 158 -25.01 7.23 13.15
N MET A 159 -25.94 7.61 14.02
CA MET A 159 -27.29 7.02 14.09
C MET A 159 -28.32 7.77 13.23
N ARG A 160 -27.90 8.71 12.38
CA ARG A 160 -28.82 9.36 11.42
C ARG A 160 -29.51 8.33 10.54
N GLU A 161 -30.75 8.63 10.14
CA GLU A 161 -31.49 7.74 9.26
C GLU A 161 -30.90 7.82 7.84
N PRO A 162 -30.35 6.72 7.31
CA PRO A 162 -29.86 6.67 5.94
C PRO A 162 -31.00 6.44 4.95
N PRO A 163 -30.78 6.58 3.62
CA PRO A 163 -31.73 6.17 2.61
C PRO A 163 -32.20 4.72 2.82
N LYS A 164 -33.47 4.44 2.54
CA LYS A 164 -34.10 3.13 2.77
C LYS A 164 -33.43 1.97 2.02
N ASN A 165 -32.75 2.25 0.92
CA ASN A 165 -32.02 1.28 0.13
C ASN A 165 -30.57 1.06 0.61
N TYR A 166 -30.11 1.78 1.63
CA TYR A 166 -28.76 1.55 2.19
C TYR A 166 -28.78 0.33 3.11
N THR A 167 -27.71 -0.43 3.08
CA THR A 167 -27.47 -1.55 4.01
C THR A 167 -27.61 -1.11 5.47
N THR A 168 -27.11 0.08 5.80
CA THR A 168 -27.18 0.67 7.15
C THR A 168 -28.58 1.13 7.57
N TYR A 169 -29.59 1.05 6.70
CA TYR A 169 -30.97 1.27 7.10
C TYR A 169 -31.48 0.12 8.00
N GLU A 170 -31.16 -1.13 7.63
CA GLU A 170 -31.46 -2.33 8.43
C GLU A 170 -30.41 -2.58 9.52
N TYR A 171 -29.13 -2.49 9.16
CA TYR A 171 -27.99 -2.74 10.04
C TYR A 171 -27.46 -1.40 10.59
N ARG A 172 -28.29 -0.78 11.44
CA ARG A 172 -27.99 0.58 11.92
C ARG A 172 -27.02 0.57 13.09
N ASN A 173 -25.72 0.65 12.78
CA ASN A 173 -24.62 0.64 13.73
C ASN A 173 -24.57 -0.65 14.55
N GLU A 174 -24.22 -1.74 13.90
CA GLU A 174 -24.09 -3.06 14.50
C GLU A 174 -23.23 -3.05 15.77
N VAL A 175 -23.59 -3.90 16.72
CA VAL A 175 -22.85 -4.09 17.98
C VAL A 175 -22.43 -5.55 18.15
N GLY A 176 -21.15 -5.77 18.40
CA GLY A 176 -20.61 -7.05 18.82
C GLY A 176 -20.34 -7.08 20.31
N SER A 177 -21.03 -7.96 21.04
CA SER A 177 -20.77 -8.20 22.48
C SER A 177 -19.89 -9.43 22.63
N PHE A 178 -18.73 -9.26 23.28
CA PHE A 178 -17.72 -10.31 23.45
C PHE A 178 -17.51 -10.61 24.93
N ARG A 179 -17.30 -11.90 25.29
CA ARG A 179 -16.96 -12.32 26.64
C ARG A 179 -15.89 -13.40 26.63
N ARG A 180 -15.01 -13.37 27.64
CA ARG A 180 -13.99 -14.39 27.83
C ARG A 180 -13.60 -14.49 29.32
N SER A 181 -13.34 -15.70 29.78
CA SER A 181 -12.64 -15.94 31.04
C SER A 181 -11.14 -16.05 30.83
N PHE A 182 -10.37 -15.56 31.80
CA PHE A 182 -8.92 -15.68 31.84
C PHE A 182 -8.41 -15.78 33.28
N ASP A 183 -7.25 -16.40 33.46
CA ASP A 183 -6.64 -16.59 34.78
C ASP A 183 -5.40 -15.72 34.94
N ILE A 184 -5.30 -15.01 36.05
CA ILE A 184 -4.10 -14.25 36.41
C ILE A 184 -3.11 -15.18 37.10
N PRO A 185 -1.86 -15.35 36.61
CA PRO A 185 -0.84 -16.14 37.23
C PRO A 185 -0.51 -15.67 38.62
N THR A 186 -0.32 -16.60 39.59
CA THR A 186 0.07 -16.26 40.97
C THR A 186 1.44 -15.57 41.05
N THR A 187 2.30 -15.73 40.06
CA THR A 187 3.58 -15.03 39.93
C THR A 187 3.42 -13.52 39.72
N TRP A 188 2.20 -13.06 39.40
CA TRP A 188 1.89 -11.63 39.24
C TRP A 188 1.36 -10.96 40.50
N ASP A 189 1.32 -11.68 41.62
CA ASP A 189 0.93 -11.08 42.89
C ASP A 189 1.78 -9.86 43.21
N GLY A 190 1.12 -8.72 43.50
CA GLY A 190 1.79 -7.47 43.82
C GLY A 190 2.33 -6.68 42.66
N LYS A 191 2.14 -7.13 41.39
CA LYS A 191 2.43 -6.40 40.20
C LYS A 191 1.25 -5.51 39.79
N GLU A 192 1.51 -4.58 38.85
CA GLU A 192 0.47 -3.88 38.11
C GLU A 192 0.15 -4.67 36.85
N VAL A 193 -1.13 -4.74 36.50
CA VAL A 193 -1.64 -5.59 35.42
C VAL A 193 -2.40 -4.75 34.43
N TYR A 194 -2.00 -4.85 33.16
CA TYR A 194 -2.55 -4.07 32.07
C TYR A 194 -3.21 -4.98 31.04
N LEU A 195 -4.38 -4.56 30.54
CA LEU A 195 -5.04 -5.19 29.38
C LEU A 195 -4.83 -4.32 28.16
N ASN A 196 -4.36 -4.94 27.06
CA ASN A 196 -4.02 -4.29 25.82
C ASN A 196 -4.89 -4.81 24.70
N PHE A 197 -5.39 -3.88 23.87
CA PHE A 197 -6.05 -4.15 22.60
C PHE A 197 -5.24 -3.46 21.49
N ASP A 198 -4.63 -4.20 20.60
CA ASP A 198 -3.78 -3.64 19.53
C ASP A 198 -4.57 -3.06 18.37
N GLY A 199 -5.87 -3.41 18.25
CA GLY A 199 -6.77 -2.84 17.27
C GLY A 199 -8.21 -3.28 17.45
N VAL A 200 -9.13 -2.31 17.54
CA VAL A 200 -10.59 -2.55 17.64
C VAL A 200 -11.32 -1.48 16.81
N ASP A 201 -12.11 -1.89 15.86
CA ASP A 201 -12.85 -1.00 14.97
C ASP A 201 -14.33 -0.99 15.29
N SER A 202 -14.94 0.18 15.60
CA SER A 202 -14.37 1.53 15.66
C SER A 202 -14.29 2.10 17.07
N PHE A 203 -15.07 1.58 17.99
CA PHE A 203 -15.24 2.01 19.38
C PHE A 203 -15.56 0.82 20.25
N PHE A 204 -15.12 0.80 21.52
CA PHE A 204 -15.54 -0.25 22.47
C PHE A 204 -15.62 0.24 23.91
N TYR A 205 -16.56 -0.36 24.64
CA TYR A 205 -16.60 -0.34 26.12
C TYR A 205 -15.96 -1.59 26.70
N LEU A 206 -15.36 -1.47 27.89
CA LEU A 206 -14.65 -2.53 28.60
C LEU A 206 -15.16 -2.71 30.04
N TRP A 207 -15.40 -3.96 30.39
CA TRP A 207 -15.69 -4.38 31.78
C TRP A 207 -14.79 -5.53 32.18
N ILE A 208 -14.40 -5.56 33.46
CA ILE A 208 -13.71 -6.67 34.12
C ILE A 208 -14.51 -7.09 35.34
N ASN A 209 -14.85 -8.38 35.47
CA ASN A 209 -15.60 -8.93 36.57
C ASN A 209 -16.93 -8.17 36.88
N GLY A 210 -17.61 -7.74 35.82
CA GLY A 210 -18.87 -6.98 35.92
C GLY A 210 -18.70 -5.50 36.25
N ARG A 211 -17.47 -5.02 36.43
CA ARG A 211 -17.17 -3.61 36.74
C ARG A 211 -16.72 -2.87 35.51
N TYR A 212 -17.30 -1.71 35.27
CA TYR A 212 -16.89 -0.84 34.16
C TYR A 212 -15.45 -0.37 34.36
N VAL A 213 -14.62 -0.55 33.31
CA VAL A 213 -13.23 -0.10 33.29
C VAL A 213 -13.11 1.19 32.51
N GLY A 214 -13.61 1.22 31.24
CA GLY A 214 -13.45 2.36 30.40
C GLY A 214 -13.87 2.12 28.94
N PHE A 215 -13.42 3.00 28.06
CA PHE A 215 -13.63 2.89 26.62
C PHE A 215 -12.44 3.43 25.83
N SER A 216 -12.39 3.10 24.55
CA SER A 216 -11.41 3.62 23.61
C SER A 216 -12.03 3.92 22.24
N LYS A 217 -11.48 4.93 21.58
CA LYS A 217 -11.58 5.24 20.14
C LYS A 217 -10.19 5.15 19.51
N ASN A 218 -10.07 5.41 18.18
CA ASN A 218 -8.86 5.26 17.41
C ASN A 218 -8.51 3.77 17.21
N SER A 219 -9.04 3.21 16.12
CA SER A 219 -9.06 1.76 15.88
C SER A 219 -7.69 1.13 15.68
N ARG A 220 -6.67 1.88 15.34
CA ARG A 220 -5.39 1.37 14.79
C ARG A 220 -4.20 1.50 15.72
N ASN A 221 -4.42 2.05 16.91
CA ASN A 221 -3.39 2.17 17.94
C ASN A 221 -3.72 1.30 19.15
N THR A 222 -2.70 0.76 19.81
CA THR A 222 -2.90 -0.04 21.01
C THR A 222 -3.57 0.79 22.10
N ALA A 223 -4.70 0.28 22.61
CA ALA A 223 -5.38 0.81 23.77
C ALA A 223 -5.01 -0.01 25.00
N GLN A 224 -4.42 0.63 26.01
CA GLN A 224 -3.97 0.00 27.24
C GLN A 224 -4.80 0.50 28.43
N PHE A 225 -5.23 -0.43 29.30
CA PHE A 225 -5.99 -0.16 30.52
C PHE A 225 -5.33 -0.80 31.74
N ASP A 226 -5.20 -0.06 32.83
CA ASP A 226 -4.84 -0.63 34.12
C ASP A 226 -6.04 -1.39 34.70
N ILE A 227 -5.94 -2.71 34.72
CA ILE A 227 -6.98 -3.59 35.27
C ILE A 227 -6.68 -4.08 36.67
N THR A 228 -5.58 -3.67 37.29
CA THR A 228 -5.17 -4.08 38.65
C THR A 228 -6.29 -3.91 39.67
N PRO A 229 -7.05 -2.80 39.71
CA PRO A 229 -8.13 -2.61 40.66
C PRO A 229 -9.36 -3.49 40.44
N TYR A 230 -9.47 -4.11 39.25
CA TYR A 230 -10.66 -4.82 38.81
C TYR A 230 -10.51 -6.35 38.85
N ILE A 231 -9.28 -6.85 38.86
CA ILE A 231 -8.99 -8.30 38.83
C ILE A 231 -9.00 -8.93 40.23
N THR A 232 -9.18 -10.24 40.25
CA THR A 232 -9.04 -11.10 41.40
C THR A 232 -8.01 -12.19 41.13
N LYS A 233 -7.46 -12.81 42.16
CA LYS A 233 -6.57 -13.98 42.01
C LYS A 233 -7.31 -15.12 41.31
N GLY A 234 -6.64 -15.75 40.34
CA GLY A 234 -7.21 -16.84 39.55
C GLY A 234 -8.17 -16.32 38.48
N LYS A 235 -9.34 -16.90 38.36
CA LYS A 235 -10.28 -16.69 37.28
C LYS A 235 -10.92 -15.31 37.30
N ASN A 236 -10.85 -14.61 36.15
CA ASN A 236 -11.46 -13.32 35.86
C ASN A 236 -12.31 -13.40 34.57
N GLU A 237 -13.17 -12.44 34.40
CA GLU A 237 -14.00 -12.29 33.19
C GLU A 237 -13.78 -10.92 32.57
N VAL A 238 -13.54 -10.90 31.25
CA VAL A 238 -13.54 -9.69 30.42
C VAL A 238 -14.78 -9.67 29.57
N ALA A 239 -15.44 -8.51 29.50
CA ALA A 239 -16.55 -8.24 28.58
C ALA A 239 -16.25 -6.98 27.80
N VAL A 240 -16.50 -7.04 26.49
CA VAL A 240 -16.22 -5.95 25.54
C VAL A 240 -17.44 -5.74 24.65
N GLU A 241 -17.88 -4.50 24.50
CA GLU A 241 -18.96 -4.12 23.60
C GLU A 241 -18.40 -3.24 22.50
N VAL A 242 -18.37 -3.75 21.26
CA VAL A 242 -17.77 -3.09 20.10
C VAL A 242 -18.84 -2.54 19.19
N TYR A 243 -18.73 -1.27 18.83
CA TYR A 243 -19.63 -0.59 17.89
C TYR A 243 -18.97 -0.48 16.52
N ARG A 244 -19.70 -0.85 15.45
CA ARG A 244 -19.21 -0.75 14.07
C ARG A 244 -18.82 0.68 13.68
N SER A 245 -19.62 1.66 14.11
CA SER A 245 -19.39 3.06 13.79
C SER A 245 -19.45 3.93 15.04
N SER A 246 -18.61 4.95 15.05
CA SER A 246 -18.57 6.01 16.05
C SER A 246 -18.30 7.36 15.39
N ASP A 247 -18.27 8.44 16.13
CA ASP A 247 -17.77 9.72 15.59
C ASP A 247 -16.32 9.62 15.09
N GLY A 248 -15.53 8.68 15.60
CA GLY A 248 -14.23 8.31 15.07
C GLY A 248 -14.26 7.86 13.61
N SER A 249 -15.38 7.26 13.15
CA SER A 249 -15.54 6.82 11.77
C SER A 249 -15.56 7.95 10.73
N PHE A 250 -15.79 9.20 11.16
CA PHE A 250 -15.62 10.38 10.28
C PHE A 250 -14.14 10.68 9.96
N LEU A 251 -13.21 10.21 10.80
CA LEU A 251 -11.77 10.32 10.60
C LEU A 251 -11.12 8.99 10.17
N GLU A 252 -11.90 7.94 10.01
CA GLU A 252 -11.45 6.61 9.58
C GLU A 252 -12.21 6.17 8.33
N ALA A 253 -12.31 7.12 7.37
CA ALA A 253 -13.04 6.93 6.12
C ALA A 253 -12.12 6.50 4.96
N GLN A 254 -11.13 5.68 5.24
CA GLN A 254 -10.17 5.17 4.26
C GLN A 254 -10.85 4.38 3.15
N ASP A 255 -10.23 4.37 1.97
CA ASP A 255 -10.67 3.58 0.81
C ASP A 255 -10.45 2.08 1.05
N MET A 256 -11.39 1.45 1.76
CA MET A 256 -11.32 0.04 2.13
C MET A 256 -12.69 -0.51 2.55
N PHE A 257 -12.79 -1.84 2.67
CA PHE A 257 -13.94 -2.47 3.32
C PHE A 257 -14.10 -1.97 4.78
N ARG A 258 -15.32 -1.60 5.15
CA ARG A 258 -15.72 -1.19 6.51
C ARG A 258 -16.05 -2.42 7.35
N LEU A 259 -15.04 -3.04 7.94
CA LEU A 259 -15.13 -4.29 8.70
C LEU A 259 -14.89 -4.03 10.20
N PRO A 260 -15.91 -4.24 11.04
CA PRO A 260 -15.79 -4.07 12.49
C PRO A 260 -15.24 -5.32 13.17
N GLY A 261 -14.71 -5.15 14.40
CA GLY A 261 -14.29 -6.24 15.25
C GLY A 261 -13.06 -5.94 16.11
N ILE A 262 -12.63 -6.92 16.89
CA ILE A 262 -11.35 -6.94 17.60
C ILE A 262 -10.36 -7.59 16.61
N PHE A 263 -9.73 -6.79 15.76
CA PHE A 263 -9.01 -7.31 14.60
C PHE A 263 -7.50 -7.47 14.77
N ARG A 264 -6.95 -7.06 15.92
CA ARG A 264 -5.55 -7.31 16.33
C ARG A 264 -5.50 -7.98 17.70
N ASN A 265 -4.30 -8.28 18.17
CA ASN A 265 -4.08 -9.03 19.40
C ASN A 265 -4.73 -8.38 20.61
N VAL A 266 -5.19 -9.25 21.53
CA VAL A 266 -5.58 -8.89 22.90
C VAL A 266 -4.63 -9.59 23.85
N SER A 267 -4.04 -8.82 24.78
CA SER A 267 -3.07 -9.37 25.71
C SER A 267 -3.19 -8.75 27.11
N VAL A 268 -2.78 -9.50 28.11
CA VAL A 268 -2.58 -9.00 29.46
C VAL A 268 -1.10 -9.03 29.77
N THR A 269 -0.59 -7.94 30.33
CA THR A 269 0.82 -7.82 30.73
C THR A 269 0.93 -7.39 32.19
N ALA A 270 2.04 -7.76 32.83
CA ALA A 270 2.28 -7.36 34.20
C ALA A 270 3.66 -6.72 34.37
N THR A 271 3.74 -5.68 35.21
CA THR A 271 5.00 -4.99 35.51
C THR A 271 5.17 -4.83 37.01
N PRO A 272 6.41 -4.69 37.50
CA PRO A 272 6.65 -4.29 38.90
C PRO A 272 6.00 -2.92 39.21
N LYS A 273 5.67 -2.65 40.47
CA LYS A 273 5.14 -1.35 40.88
C LYS A 273 6.11 -0.19 40.69
N VAL A 274 7.41 -0.45 40.67
CA VAL A 274 8.46 0.47 40.25
C VAL A 274 8.99 -0.08 38.92
N HIS A 275 8.71 0.61 37.83
CA HIS A 275 8.99 0.11 36.49
C HIS A 275 9.35 1.22 35.52
N ILE A 276 9.80 0.86 34.33
CA ILE A 276 9.99 1.76 33.19
C ILE A 276 8.62 1.97 32.53
N ALA A 277 8.06 3.16 32.68
CA ALA A 277 6.75 3.50 32.09
C ALA A 277 6.84 3.80 30.61
N ASP A 278 7.90 4.49 30.17
CA ASP A 278 8.13 4.82 28.77
C ASP A 278 9.63 4.95 28.46
N VAL A 279 10.01 4.74 27.21
CA VAL A 279 11.37 4.96 26.74
C VAL A 279 11.37 5.49 25.32
N LYS A 280 11.92 6.67 25.11
CA LYS A 280 12.17 7.26 23.79
C LYS A 280 13.64 7.13 23.45
N ALA A 281 13.93 6.41 22.37
CA ALA A 281 15.28 6.15 21.88
C ALA A 281 15.44 6.77 20.47
N ILE A 282 16.30 7.78 20.37
CA ILE A 282 16.60 8.42 19.09
C ILE A 282 18.03 8.04 18.68
N PRO A 283 18.17 7.10 17.73
CA PRO A 283 19.46 6.71 17.19
C PRO A 283 19.99 7.75 16.20
N SER A 284 21.31 7.81 16.07
CA SER A 284 22.01 8.51 14.99
C SER A 284 23.23 7.72 14.53
N TYR A 285 23.70 8.00 13.33
CA TYR A 285 24.88 7.37 12.74
C TYR A 285 25.73 8.39 11.99
N THR A 286 27.05 8.35 12.20
CA THR A 286 28.01 9.16 11.47
C THR A 286 29.34 8.42 11.40
N ASP A 287 29.79 8.06 10.20
CA ASP A 287 31.14 7.52 9.91
C ASP A 287 31.56 6.37 10.86
N GLY A 288 30.74 5.37 11.02
CA GLY A 288 31.00 4.22 11.88
C GLY A 288 30.71 4.44 13.37
N LYS A 289 30.28 5.64 13.76
CA LYS A 289 29.87 5.94 15.13
C LYS A 289 28.35 5.91 15.25
N GLY A 290 27.82 4.97 16.00
CA GLY A 290 26.40 4.91 16.37
C GLY A 290 26.15 5.57 17.73
N THR A 291 25.10 6.37 17.84
CA THR A 291 24.69 7.00 19.09
C THR A 291 23.20 6.79 19.31
N VAL A 292 22.77 6.54 20.54
CA VAL A 292 21.34 6.50 20.93
C VAL A 292 21.11 7.47 22.07
N ASN A 293 20.27 8.48 21.86
CA ASN A 293 19.80 9.35 22.93
C ASN A 293 18.52 8.77 23.52
N LEU A 294 18.59 8.45 24.80
CA LEU A 294 17.51 7.85 25.57
C LEU A 294 16.88 8.87 26.52
N ASN A 295 15.57 8.93 26.51
CA ASN A 295 14.76 9.52 27.58
C ASN A 295 13.86 8.43 28.14
N THR A 296 14.13 8.01 29.38
CA THR A 296 13.44 6.92 30.06
C THR A 296 12.60 7.48 31.20
N THR A 297 11.31 7.25 31.20
CA THR A 297 10.40 7.64 32.26
C THR A 297 10.19 6.46 33.20
N LEU A 298 10.58 6.61 34.46
CA LEU A 298 10.35 5.67 35.54
C LEU A 298 9.03 6.01 36.25
N GLN A 299 8.26 4.98 36.61
CA GLN A 299 7.02 5.10 37.39
C GLN A 299 7.15 4.39 38.74
N ASN A 300 6.70 5.02 39.77
CA ASN A 300 6.59 4.42 41.10
C ASN A 300 5.13 4.47 41.59
N LEU A 301 4.47 3.34 41.59
CA LEU A 301 3.08 3.19 42.03
C LEU A 301 2.97 2.81 43.52
N THR A 302 4.10 2.71 44.21
CA THR A 302 4.11 2.40 45.65
C THR A 302 3.81 3.63 46.52
N THR A 303 3.57 3.43 47.83
CA THR A 303 3.34 4.51 48.81
C THR A 303 4.63 5.05 49.40
N LYS A 304 5.80 4.58 48.96
CA LYS A 304 7.13 5.03 49.44
C LYS A 304 7.98 5.48 48.28
N ASN A 305 8.90 6.42 48.52
CA ASN A 305 9.88 6.81 47.49
C ASN A 305 10.79 5.63 47.15
N ALA A 306 10.95 5.37 45.86
CA ALA A 306 11.94 4.42 45.38
C ALA A 306 13.28 5.17 45.22
N LYS A 307 14.28 4.71 45.95
CA LYS A 307 15.63 5.35 45.95
C LYS A 307 16.65 4.42 45.33
N ASP A 308 17.83 4.93 45.04
CA ASP A 308 18.96 4.20 44.44
C ASP A 308 18.66 3.56 43.11
N LEU A 309 17.74 4.15 42.30
CA LEU A 309 17.41 3.68 40.98
C LEU A 309 18.47 4.15 39.98
N HIS A 310 18.91 3.29 39.09
CA HIS A 310 19.72 3.62 37.91
C HIS A 310 19.43 2.65 36.79
N LEU A 311 19.86 2.98 35.58
CA LEU A 311 19.63 2.18 34.37
C LEU A 311 20.94 1.59 33.87
N ARG A 312 20.90 0.29 33.52
CA ARG A 312 21.95 -0.40 32.78
C ARG A 312 21.41 -0.77 31.41
N TRP A 313 22.12 -0.40 30.36
CA TRP A 313 21.76 -0.70 28.98
C TRP A 313 22.78 -1.61 28.35
N SER A 314 22.33 -2.66 27.66
CA SER A 314 23.18 -3.55 26.87
C SER A 314 22.66 -3.59 25.42
N ILE A 315 23.59 -3.54 24.47
CA ILE A 315 23.31 -3.57 23.03
C ILE A 315 23.79 -4.89 22.46
N TYR A 316 22.89 -5.61 21.79
CA TYR A 316 23.19 -6.88 21.14
C TYR A 316 22.93 -6.77 19.64
N LYS A 317 23.74 -7.44 18.80
CA LYS A 317 23.42 -7.61 17.39
C LYS A 317 22.17 -8.47 17.23
N ASN A 318 21.34 -8.16 16.24
CA ASN A 318 20.08 -8.89 16.01
C ASN A 318 19.73 -8.93 14.52
N ARG A 319 20.68 -9.28 13.65
CA ARG A 319 20.46 -9.36 12.21
C ARG A 319 19.67 -10.62 11.86
N LEU A 320 18.93 -10.56 10.74
CA LEU A 320 18.12 -11.70 10.29
C LEU A 320 18.98 -12.83 9.71
N PHE A 321 20.16 -12.49 9.18
CA PHE A 321 21.00 -13.38 8.37
C PHE A 321 22.18 -14.00 9.11
N ALA A 322 22.34 -13.66 10.36
CA ALA A 322 23.40 -14.18 11.19
C ALA A 322 22.82 -14.58 12.53
N ASP A 323 23.30 -15.65 13.10
CA ASP A 323 22.98 -16.04 14.48
C ASP A 323 23.73 -15.10 15.44
N ASP A 324 23.20 -13.88 15.52
CA ASP A 324 23.82 -12.72 16.05
C ASP A 324 23.21 -12.33 17.38
N ASN A 325 23.57 -12.97 18.43
CA ASN A 325 23.25 -12.52 19.79
C ASN A 325 24.50 -11.97 20.51
N GLU A 326 25.46 -11.47 19.74
CA GLU A 326 26.72 -10.93 20.27
C GLU A 326 26.45 -9.62 21.04
N LEU A 327 26.96 -9.57 22.28
CA LEU A 327 27.00 -8.34 23.07
C LEU A 327 28.00 -7.36 22.46
N VAL A 328 27.50 -6.19 22.06
CA VAL A 328 28.33 -5.13 21.47
C VAL A 328 28.88 -4.19 22.53
N ALA A 329 28.06 -3.79 23.48
CA ALA A 329 28.43 -2.85 24.54
C ALA A 329 27.45 -2.91 25.71
N THR A 330 27.94 -2.56 26.89
CA THR A 330 27.14 -2.30 28.10
C THR A 330 27.45 -0.92 28.65
N PHE A 331 26.41 -0.21 29.03
CA PHE A 331 26.48 1.15 29.58
C PHE A 331 25.78 1.17 30.94
N GLU A 332 26.50 1.49 31.97
CA GLU A 332 25.99 1.62 33.33
C GLU A 332 26.66 2.75 34.05
N ASP A 333 25.89 3.68 34.59
CA ASP A 333 26.41 4.67 35.56
C ASP A 333 25.74 4.41 36.93
N ALA A 334 26.32 3.51 37.67
CA ALA A 334 25.80 3.16 39.01
C ALA A 334 25.93 4.34 40.05
N LYS A 335 26.58 5.44 39.68
CA LYS A 335 26.66 6.66 40.51
C LYS A 335 25.54 7.65 40.18
N ALA A 336 24.97 7.61 38.99
CA ALA A 336 23.84 8.44 38.57
C ALA A 336 22.54 7.89 39.14
N LYS A 337 22.37 8.03 40.47
CA LYS A 337 21.18 7.50 41.17
C LYS A 337 20.00 8.45 41.09
N THR A 338 18.85 7.91 40.75
CA THR A 338 17.57 8.60 40.66
C THR A 338 16.68 8.22 41.83
N VAL A 339 15.85 9.15 42.28
CA VAL A 339 14.76 8.92 43.21
C VAL A 339 13.44 9.12 42.47
N CYS A 340 12.62 8.09 42.46
CA CYS A 340 11.24 8.19 41.97
C CYS A 340 10.29 8.31 43.17
N ASN A 341 9.62 9.44 43.29
CA ASN A 341 8.75 9.73 44.41
C ASN A 341 7.55 8.76 44.47
N SER A 342 7.00 8.57 45.68
CA SER A 342 5.78 7.82 45.87
C SER A 342 4.67 8.32 44.96
N LYS A 343 4.00 7.39 44.26
CA LYS A 343 2.92 7.70 43.30
C LYS A 343 3.34 8.69 42.21
N GLY A 344 4.63 8.78 41.87
CA GLY A 344 5.20 9.75 40.91
C GLY A 344 6.02 9.14 39.82
N GLN A 345 6.56 10.00 38.96
CA GLN A 345 7.44 9.68 37.87
C GLN A 345 8.81 10.36 37.99
N ALA A 346 9.80 9.84 37.31
CA ALA A 346 11.12 10.46 37.19
C ALA A 346 11.72 10.17 35.80
N ASP A 347 12.23 11.19 35.12
CA ASP A 347 12.90 11.05 33.85
C ASP A 347 14.40 10.86 34.02
N VAL A 348 14.97 9.93 33.29
CA VAL A 348 16.42 9.66 33.22
C VAL A 348 16.86 9.82 31.74
N ARG A 349 17.83 10.70 31.52
CA ARG A 349 18.39 10.93 30.18
C ARG A 349 19.78 10.34 30.09
N GLN A 350 20.05 9.58 29.06
CA GLN A 350 21.33 8.94 28.79
C GLN A 350 21.67 8.99 27.31
N THR A 351 22.97 9.01 27.02
CA THR A 351 23.47 8.89 25.65
C THR A 351 24.41 7.69 25.59
N LEU A 352 24.07 6.72 24.74
CA LEU A 352 24.90 5.54 24.49
C LEU A 352 25.68 5.76 23.20
N THR A 353 26.97 5.41 23.18
CA THR A 353 27.82 5.53 21.99
C THR A 353 28.49 4.21 21.69
N VAL A 354 28.33 3.72 20.46
CA VAL A 354 28.99 2.54 19.92
C VAL A 354 29.96 2.97 18.83
N ASN A 355 31.26 2.71 19.03
CA ASN A 355 32.26 2.88 18.00
C ASN A 355 32.27 1.67 17.07
N ASN A 356 32.55 1.87 15.80
CA ASN A 356 32.48 0.84 14.75
C ASN A 356 31.09 0.18 14.63
N ALA A 357 30.02 0.99 14.84
CA ALA A 357 28.66 0.56 14.63
C ALA A 357 28.40 0.34 13.14
N ALA A 358 27.63 -0.69 12.81
CA ALA A 358 27.08 -0.85 11.47
C ALA A 358 25.79 -0.02 11.33
N ALA A 359 25.69 0.72 10.23
CA ALA A 359 24.50 1.52 9.93
C ALA A 359 23.30 0.61 9.62
N TRP A 360 22.09 1.06 9.99
CA TRP A 360 20.85 0.46 9.49
C TRP A 360 20.41 1.14 8.20
N THR A 361 20.17 0.37 7.15
CA THR A 361 19.62 0.82 5.87
C THR A 361 18.67 -0.26 5.31
N ALA A 362 17.91 0.06 4.26
CA ALA A 362 17.09 -0.96 3.58
C ALA A 362 17.96 -1.95 2.76
N GLU A 363 19.18 -1.57 2.38
CA GLU A 363 20.13 -2.44 1.69
C GLU A 363 20.86 -3.34 2.70
N GLU A 364 21.23 -2.79 3.87
CA GLU A 364 21.95 -3.46 4.94
C GLU A 364 21.24 -3.25 6.29
N PRO A 365 20.24 -4.08 6.63
CA PRO A 365 19.45 -3.89 7.84
C PRO A 365 20.16 -4.38 9.10
N ASN A 366 21.18 -3.66 9.53
CA ASN A 366 21.94 -3.95 10.74
C ASN A 366 21.12 -3.58 11.99
N VAL A 367 20.27 -4.49 12.41
CA VAL A 367 19.41 -4.34 13.60
C VAL A 367 20.17 -4.73 14.86
N TYR A 368 19.91 -3.99 15.92
CA TYR A 368 20.38 -4.29 17.29
C TYR A 368 19.16 -4.44 18.21
N VAL A 369 19.33 -5.16 19.32
CA VAL A 369 18.42 -5.14 20.45
C VAL A 369 19.05 -4.31 21.55
N LEU A 370 18.29 -3.34 22.02
CA LEU A 370 18.61 -2.57 23.21
C LEU A 370 17.89 -3.20 24.40
N VAL A 371 18.64 -3.70 25.36
CA VAL A 371 18.12 -4.28 26.61
C VAL A 371 18.41 -3.30 27.74
N GLY A 372 17.33 -2.85 28.39
CA GLY A 372 17.39 -1.94 29.54
C GLY A 372 17.04 -2.63 30.84
N GLU A 373 17.87 -2.55 31.84
CA GLU A 373 17.61 -3.06 33.17
C GLU A 373 17.46 -1.90 34.16
N LEU A 374 16.31 -1.79 34.81
CA LEU A 374 16.08 -0.90 35.93
C LEU A 374 16.68 -1.54 37.18
N MET A 375 17.70 -0.92 37.74
CA MET A 375 18.43 -1.35 38.90
C MET A 375 17.98 -0.58 40.16
N GLN A 376 17.83 -1.27 41.26
CA GLN A 376 17.75 -0.65 42.61
C GLN A 376 18.93 -1.14 43.46
N GLY A 377 19.93 -0.33 43.63
CA GLY A 377 21.21 -0.77 44.12
C GLY A 377 21.83 -1.83 43.22
N LYS A 378 22.00 -3.06 43.72
CA LYS A 378 22.52 -4.20 42.91
C LYS A 378 21.42 -5.14 42.38
N LYS A 379 20.17 -4.87 42.70
CA LYS A 379 19.03 -5.72 42.30
C LYS A 379 18.42 -5.21 41.01
N VAL A 380 18.23 -6.11 40.08
CA VAL A 380 17.38 -5.86 38.89
C VAL A 380 15.93 -5.82 39.35
N VAL A 381 15.23 -4.75 39.04
CA VAL A 381 13.80 -4.54 39.32
C VAL A 381 12.97 -4.96 38.12
N GLU A 382 13.41 -4.56 36.93
CA GLU A 382 12.74 -4.84 35.66
C GLU A 382 13.77 -4.92 34.52
N THR A 383 13.49 -5.74 33.52
CA THR A 383 14.26 -5.81 32.26
C THR A 383 13.32 -5.55 31.11
N ILE A 384 13.64 -4.62 30.24
CA ILE A 384 12.87 -4.35 28.99
C ILE A 384 13.75 -4.52 27.77
N SER A 385 13.12 -4.64 26.58
CA SER A 385 13.85 -4.57 25.33
C SER A 385 13.00 -4.09 24.18
N PHE A 386 13.70 -3.58 23.15
CA PHE A 386 13.16 -3.20 21.85
C PHE A 386 14.27 -3.20 20.80
N GLN A 387 13.89 -3.25 19.53
CA GLN A 387 14.83 -3.15 18.41
C GLN A 387 15.31 -1.71 18.25
N THR A 388 16.54 -1.56 17.78
CA THR A 388 17.10 -0.28 17.33
C THR A 388 18.01 -0.49 16.12
N GLY A 389 18.32 0.60 15.41
CA GLY A 389 19.25 0.60 14.28
C GLY A 389 19.86 1.97 14.14
N PHE A 390 21.20 2.04 14.05
CA PHE A 390 21.90 3.31 13.95
C PHE A 390 21.68 3.92 12.58
N ARG A 391 20.94 5.01 12.53
CA ARG A 391 20.67 5.79 11.32
C ARG A 391 20.44 7.25 11.61
N THR A 392 20.77 8.10 10.64
CA THR A 392 20.45 9.53 10.63
C THR A 392 19.59 9.82 9.41
N VAL A 393 18.46 10.50 9.60
CA VAL A 393 17.58 10.99 8.54
C VAL A 393 17.59 12.50 8.57
N GLU A 394 17.82 13.15 7.43
CA GLU A 394 17.91 14.61 7.38
C GLU A 394 17.45 15.18 6.04
N ILE A 395 16.92 16.39 6.07
CA ILE A 395 16.71 17.23 4.90
C ILE A 395 17.64 18.42 5.01
N LYS A 396 18.49 18.63 4.00
CA LYS A 396 19.46 19.71 3.99
C LYS A 396 19.65 20.36 2.63
N ASP A 397 20.05 21.62 2.64
CA ASP A 397 20.48 22.32 1.45
C ASP A 397 21.85 21.81 1.02
N THR A 398 21.97 21.44 -0.25
CA THR A 398 23.16 20.82 -0.83
C THR A 398 23.66 21.67 -2.00
N PRO A 399 24.95 22.10 -2.00
CA PRO A 399 25.51 22.80 -3.12
C PRO A 399 25.71 21.87 -4.33
N ALA A 400 25.71 22.42 -5.54
CA ALA A 400 25.88 21.67 -6.78
C ALA A 400 27.15 20.81 -6.82
N SER A 401 28.21 21.23 -6.16
CA SER A 401 29.49 20.50 -6.10
C SER A 401 29.43 19.22 -5.26
N GLN A 402 28.38 19.03 -4.46
CA GLN A 402 28.18 17.86 -3.61
C GLN A 402 27.04 16.94 -4.12
N ASP A 403 26.39 17.34 -5.21
CA ASP A 403 25.33 16.56 -5.84
C ASP A 403 25.84 15.78 -7.05
N GLU A 404 25.46 14.52 -7.18
CA GLU A 404 25.90 13.66 -8.29
C GLU A 404 25.43 14.14 -9.66
N PHE A 405 24.35 14.93 -9.72
CA PHE A 405 23.82 15.52 -10.94
C PHE A 405 24.30 16.98 -11.18
N GLY A 406 25.11 17.52 -10.27
CA GLY A 406 25.61 18.89 -10.34
C GLY A 406 24.54 19.96 -10.14
N LEU A 407 23.48 19.66 -9.39
CA LEU A 407 22.34 20.54 -9.10
C LEU A 407 22.37 20.97 -7.64
N ALA A 408 22.27 22.27 -7.36
CA ALA A 408 22.05 22.75 -6.00
C ALA A 408 20.58 22.61 -5.63
N GLY A 409 20.31 22.10 -4.41
CA GLY A 409 18.95 21.89 -3.99
C GLY A 409 18.80 21.45 -2.54
N ARG A 410 17.53 21.32 -2.12
CA ARG A 410 17.16 20.78 -0.81
C ARG A 410 16.77 19.32 -0.97
N TYR A 411 17.58 18.44 -0.39
CA TYR A 411 17.48 17.00 -0.62
C TYR A 411 17.30 16.22 0.69
N TYR A 412 16.73 15.03 0.55
CA TYR A 412 16.52 14.06 1.61
C TYR A 412 17.68 13.07 1.68
N TYR A 413 18.16 12.81 2.87
CA TYR A 413 19.30 11.92 3.11
C TYR A 413 18.99 10.89 4.19
N ILE A 414 19.48 9.68 3.98
CA ILE A 414 19.62 8.67 5.03
C ILE A 414 21.12 8.35 5.12
N ASN A 415 21.70 8.42 6.32
CA ASN A 415 23.12 8.18 6.55
C ASN A 415 24.04 8.92 5.53
N GLY A 416 23.71 10.16 5.22
CA GLY A 416 24.46 10.99 4.28
C GLY A 416 24.34 10.64 2.81
N LYS A 417 23.41 9.74 2.40
CA LYS A 417 23.16 9.39 1.00
C LYS A 417 21.77 9.81 0.55
N PRO A 418 21.61 10.37 -0.67
CA PRO A 418 20.32 10.83 -1.19
C PRO A 418 19.52 9.66 -1.82
N VAL A 419 19.03 8.77 -0.99
CA VAL A 419 18.38 7.52 -1.42
C VAL A 419 17.10 7.72 -2.21
N LYS A 420 16.74 6.73 -3.05
CA LYS A 420 15.46 6.64 -3.72
C LYS A 420 14.53 5.67 -2.99
N LEU A 421 13.31 6.13 -2.71
CA LEU A 421 12.24 5.36 -2.08
C LEU A 421 11.37 4.71 -3.17
N LYS A 422 11.64 3.43 -3.45
CA LYS A 422 10.93 2.59 -4.44
C LYS A 422 9.78 1.91 -3.74
N GLY A 423 8.64 2.60 -3.67
CA GLY A 423 7.59 2.30 -2.71
C GLY A 423 6.29 1.74 -3.26
N VAL A 424 5.52 1.21 -2.33
CA VAL A 424 4.10 0.85 -2.49
C VAL A 424 3.31 1.34 -1.28
N ASN A 425 2.04 1.64 -1.49
CA ASN A 425 1.06 1.82 -0.42
C ASN A 425 0.56 0.45 0.03
N ARG A 426 0.31 0.24 1.32
CA ARG A 426 -0.12 -1.06 1.82
C ARG A 426 -1.26 -0.93 2.81
N HIS A 427 -2.40 -1.55 2.49
CA HIS A 427 -3.49 -1.81 3.43
C HIS A 427 -3.31 -3.13 4.19
N ASP A 428 -3.77 -3.18 5.45
CA ASP A 428 -3.98 -4.44 6.17
C ASP A 428 -5.23 -5.12 5.64
N THR A 429 -5.08 -6.12 4.77
CA THR A 429 -6.19 -6.85 4.16
C THR A 429 -5.86 -8.32 3.94
N ASN A 430 -6.84 -9.19 4.15
CA ASN A 430 -6.79 -10.61 3.84
C ASN A 430 -8.16 -11.06 3.31
N PRO A 431 -8.24 -11.79 2.20
CA PRO A 431 -9.53 -12.13 1.59
C PRO A 431 -10.42 -13.04 2.46
N LEU A 432 -9.84 -13.78 3.39
CA LEU A 432 -10.59 -14.68 4.29
C LEU A 432 -10.98 -13.99 5.60
N THR A 433 -10.07 -13.21 6.18
CA THR A 433 -10.17 -12.71 7.55
C THR A 433 -10.38 -11.19 7.65
N GLY A 434 -10.44 -10.50 6.50
CA GLY A 434 -10.62 -9.05 6.45
C GLY A 434 -9.41 -8.29 6.96
N LYS A 435 -9.57 -7.57 8.07
CA LYS A 435 -8.49 -6.75 8.67
C LYS A 435 -7.53 -7.54 9.57
N VAL A 436 -7.77 -8.83 9.77
CA VAL A 436 -6.91 -9.69 10.58
C VAL A 436 -5.81 -10.26 9.71
N ILE A 437 -4.57 -9.87 9.95
CA ILE A 437 -3.41 -10.29 9.16
C ILE A 437 -2.54 -11.20 10.01
N SER A 438 -2.21 -12.38 9.47
CA SER A 438 -1.31 -13.30 10.17
C SER A 438 0.16 -12.86 10.06
N ARG A 439 1.01 -13.35 10.96
CA ARG A 439 2.45 -13.09 10.91
C ARG A 439 3.08 -13.68 9.65
N GLU A 440 2.62 -14.85 9.25
CA GLU A 440 3.08 -15.53 8.03
C GLU A 440 2.75 -14.71 6.78
N GLN A 441 1.55 -14.11 6.72
CA GLN A 441 1.19 -13.21 5.63
C GLN A 441 2.06 -11.97 5.60
N MET A 442 2.24 -11.28 6.75
CA MET A 442 3.08 -10.08 6.84
C MET A 442 4.51 -10.36 6.34
N GLU A 443 5.09 -11.49 6.73
CA GLU A 443 6.42 -11.88 6.32
C GLU A 443 6.48 -12.26 4.84
N HIS A 444 5.48 -12.99 4.33
CA HIS A 444 5.38 -13.35 2.92
C HIS A 444 5.27 -12.13 2.02
N GLU A 445 4.44 -11.15 2.38
CA GLU A 445 4.31 -9.88 1.66
C GLU A 445 5.66 -9.14 1.59
N ILE A 446 6.40 -9.05 2.70
CA ILE A 446 7.73 -8.42 2.72
C ILE A 446 8.71 -9.17 1.82
N MET A 447 8.69 -10.51 1.83
CA MET A 447 9.52 -11.29 0.92
C MET A 447 9.18 -11.04 -0.55
N LEU A 448 7.90 -10.95 -0.90
CA LEU A 448 7.47 -10.58 -2.26
C LEU A 448 7.93 -9.18 -2.63
N MET A 449 7.82 -8.20 -1.73
CA MET A 449 8.30 -6.84 -1.94
C MET A 449 9.81 -6.80 -2.20
N LYS A 450 10.62 -7.50 -1.40
CA LYS A 450 12.08 -7.61 -1.61
C LYS A 450 12.42 -8.25 -2.95
N ARG A 451 11.66 -9.28 -3.38
CA ARG A 451 11.79 -9.90 -4.71
C ARG A 451 11.45 -8.94 -5.85
N ALA A 452 10.57 -7.98 -5.62
CA ALA A 452 10.19 -6.94 -6.56
C ALA A 452 11.05 -5.67 -6.48
N ASN A 453 12.19 -5.70 -5.76
CA ASN A 453 13.09 -4.55 -5.57
C ASN A 453 12.45 -3.35 -4.82
N ILE A 454 11.35 -3.57 -4.11
CA ILE A 454 10.68 -2.56 -3.28
C ILE A 454 11.49 -2.37 -2.00
N ASN A 455 11.78 -1.12 -1.64
CA ASN A 455 12.50 -0.76 -0.42
C ASN A 455 11.72 0.17 0.51
N HIS A 456 10.51 0.56 0.12
CA HIS A 456 9.70 1.52 0.84
C HIS A 456 8.23 1.12 0.90
N ILE A 457 7.58 1.39 2.03
CA ILE A 457 6.14 1.21 2.22
C ILE A 457 5.59 2.46 2.91
N ARG A 458 4.51 3.03 2.33
CA ARG A 458 3.62 3.90 3.08
C ARG A 458 2.52 3.04 3.71
N THR A 459 2.39 3.13 5.03
CA THR A 459 1.35 2.39 5.76
C THR A 459 0.01 3.10 5.57
N SER A 460 -0.62 2.86 4.44
CA SER A 460 -1.86 3.51 4.05
C SER A 460 -3.08 2.85 4.73
N HIS A 461 -3.95 3.59 5.46
CA HIS A 461 -3.67 4.97 5.90
C HIS A 461 -3.76 5.01 7.41
N TYR A 462 -2.92 4.24 8.08
CA TYR A 462 -2.94 4.01 9.53
C TYR A 462 -1.71 3.21 10.00
N PRO A 463 -1.37 3.26 11.29
CA PRO A 463 -0.36 2.38 11.86
C PRO A 463 -0.73 0.89 11.68
N ASN A 464 0.24 0.10 11.20
CA ASN A 464 0.06 -1.35 11.03
C ASN A 464 0.22 -2.12 12.35
N ASP A 465 0.12 -3.45 12.29
CA ASP A 465 0.37 -4.33 13.44
C ASP A 465 1.81 -4.13 13.97
N PRO A 466 2.03 -4.13 15.31
CA PRO A 466 3.37 -4.02 15.89
C PRO A 466 4.39 -5.01 15.32
N TYR A 467 3.98 -6.23 14.96
CA TYR A 467 4.86 -7.23 14.38
C TYR A 467 5.34 -6.85 12.98
N PHE A 468 4.55 -6.09 12.21
CA PHE A 468 4.96 -5.63 10.88
C PHE A 468 6.17 -4.70 10.95
N TYR A 469 6.24 -3.80 11.93
CA TYR A 469 7.41 -2.95 12.15
C TYR A 469 8.65 -3.77 12.54
N TYR A 470 8.47 -4.79 13.40
CA TYR A 470 9.54 -5.74 13.71
C TYR A 470 10.13 -6.39 12.45
N LEU A 471 9.29 -6.83 11.52
CA LEU A 471 9.72 -7.40 10.25
C LEU A 471 10.40 -6.37 9.34
N CYS A 472 9.83 -5.16 9.20
CA CYS A 472 10.43 -4.11 8.39
C CYS A 472 11.83 -3.70 8.88
N ASN A 473 12.04 -3.69 10.21
CA ASN A 473 13.36 -3.48 10.78
C ASN A 473 14.35 -4.57 10.35
N LYS A 474 13.92 -5.84 10.39
CA LYS A 474 14.75 -7.03 10.11
C LYS A 474 15.07 -7.20 8.62
N TYR A 475 14.08 -6.99 7.75
CA TYR A 475 14.22 -7.18 6.30
C TYR A 475 14.78 -5.96 5.57
N GLY A 476 14.82 -4.80 6.23
CA GLY A 476 15.26 -3.56 5.62
C GLY A 476 14.21 -2.99 4.65
N ILE A 477 13.18 -2.41 5.22
CA ILE A 477 12.16 -1.63 4.50
C ILE A 477 12.06 -0.27 5.16
N TYR A 478 12.22 0.80 4.38
CA TYR A 478 11.93 2.16 4.82
C TYR A 478 10.42 2.34 4.95
N LEU A 479 9.97 2.88 6.08
CA LEU A 479 8.55 3.14 6.32
C LEU A 479 8.25 4.64 6.36
N GLU A 480 7.21 5.00 5.67
CA GLU A 480 6.40 6.18 5.91
C GLU A 480 5.21 5.75 6.75
N SER A 481 5.27 6.02 8.05
CA SER A 481 4.19 5.63 8.97
C SER A 481 3.15 6.73 9.03
N GLU A 482 1.89 6.36 8.76
CA GLU A 482 0.79 7.31 8.64
C GLU A 482 -0.17 7.21 9.81
N ALA A 483 -0.64 8.38 10.28
CA ALA A 483 -1.63 8.48 11.32
C ALA A 483 -3.02 8.07 10.80
N ASN A 484 -3.82 7.45 11.66
CA ASN A 484 -5.17 6.96 11.33
C ASN A 484 -6.17 8.11 11.15
N ILE A 485 -5.96 8.93 10.11
CA ILE A 485 -6.79 10.09 9.78
C ILE A 485 -7.05 10.12 8.29
N GLU A 486 -8.29 9.89 7.93
CA GLU A 486 -8.84 10.16 6.60
C GLU A 486 -10.31 10.52 6.73
N SER A 487 -10.65 11.75 6.43
CA SER A 487 -12.06 12.20 6.42
C SER A 487 -12.67 12.15 5.03
N HIS A 488 -11.86 11.88 4.00
CA HIS A 488 -12.16 11.72 2.58
C HIS A 488 -13.29 12.65 2.11
N GLU A 489 -14.54 12.19 2.16
CA GLU A 489 -15.70 12.96 1.74
C GLU A 489 -15.85 14.32 2.47
N TYR A 490 -15.43 14.41 3.74
CA TYR A 490 -15.44 15.63 4.55
C TYR A 490 -14.14 16.44 4.47
N PHE A 491 -13.26 16.20 3.51
CA PHE A 491 -12.04 17.00 3.39
C PHE A 491 -12.20 18.22 2.48
N TYR A 492 -13.31 18.33 1.73
CA TYR A 492 -13.53 19.41 0.79
C TYR A 492 -14.17 20.66 1.43
N GLY A 493 -13.59 21.81 1.11
CA GLY A 493 -14.19 23.13 1.37
C GLY A 493 -14.66 23.32 2.82
N LYS A 494 -15.82 23.90 2.98
CA LYS A 494 -16.41 24.27 4.29
C LYS A 494 -16.88 23.06 5.11
N ALA A 495 -17.02 21.90 4.52
CA ALA A 495 -17.39 20.67 5.23
C ALA A 495 -16.20 19.97 5.89
N SER A 496 -14.98 20.39 5.57
CA SER A 496 -13.74 19.75 6.07
C SER A 496 -13.67 19.71 7.59
N LEU A 497 -13.50 18.52 8.13
CA LEU A 497 -13.35 18.31 9.58
C LEU A 497 -12.03 18.82 10.13
N SER A 498 -11.03 19.03 9.26
CA SER A 498 -9.73 19.56 9.67
C SER A 498 -9.78 21.02 10.17
N HIS A 499 -10.89 21.73 9.91
CA HIS A 499 -11.17 23.08 10.43
C HIS A 499 -12.10 23.08 11.66
N VAL A 500 -12.66 21.93 12.03
CA VAL A 500 -13.66 21.82 13.09
C VAL A 500 -12.98 21.64 14.44
N PRO A 501 -13.11 22.59 15.39
CA PRO A 501 -12.44 22.54 16.68
C PRO A 501 -12.76 21.30 17.51
N GLU A 502 -13.98 20.77 17.41
CA GLU A 502 -14.42 19.57 18.12
C GLU A 502 -13.63 18.32 17.75
N PHE A 503 -13.03 18.28 16.55
CA PHE A 503 -12.17 17.20 16.09
C PHE A 503 -10.67 17.46 16.29
N GLN A 504 -10.25 18.61 16.82
CA GLN A 504 -8.83 18.94 16.98
C GLN A 504 -8.12 17.93 17.90
N ALA A 505 -8.70 17.63 19.05
CA ALA A 505 -8.15 16.67 19.99
C ALA A 505 -8.00 15.28 19.36
N ALA A 506 -8.96 14.87 18.53
CA ALA A 506 -8.92 13.59 17.82
C ALA A 506 -7.80 13.53 16.75
N HIS A 507 -7.53 14.62 16.02
CA HIS A 507 -6.40 14.72 15.07
C HIS A 507 -5.08 14.60 15.82
N VAL A 508 -4.90 15.39 16.88
CA VAL A 508 -3.68 15.37 17.69
C VAL A 508 -3.46 13.99 18.33
N ASP A 509 -4.50 13.39 18.91
CA ASP A 509 -4.42 12.06 19.54
C ASP A 509 -3.92 10.99 18.54
N ARG A 510 -4.48 10.95 17.34
CA ARG A 510 -4.13 9.95 16.32
C ARG A 510 -2.67 10.07 15.88
N VAL A 511 -2.21 11.29 15.63
CA VAL A 511 -0.82 11.58 15.26
C VAL A 511 0.11 11.24 16.43
N MET A 512 -0.21 11.68 17.64
CA MET A 512 0.65 11.47 18.81
C MET A 512 0.66 10.02 19.29
N ALA A 513 -0.48 9.31 19.24
CA ALA A 513 -0.53 7.88 19.55
C ALA A 513 0.38 7.07 18.62
N MET A 514 0.33 7.32 17.32
CA MET A 514 1.26 6.72 16.35
C MET A 514 2.71 7.03 16.72
N THR A 515 3.03 8.31 16.89
CA THR A 515 4.41 8.76 17.11
C THR A 515 4.98 8.19 18.40
N HIS A 516 4.21 8.22 19.52
CA HIS A 516 4.67 7.66 20.80
C HIS A 516 4.90 6.16 20.70
N GLN A 517 3.94 5.41 20.15
CA GLN A 517 4.06 3.96 20.06
C GLN A 517 5.24 3.51 19.19
N LEU A 518 5.52 4.23 18.12
CA LEU A 518 6.43 3.78 17.08
C LEU A 518 7.77 4.53 17.04
N VAL A 519 8.02 5.48 17.94
CA VAL A 519 9.24 6.34 17.92
C VAL A 519 10.54 5.55 17.87
N ASN A 520 10.59 4.38 18.48
CA ASN A 520 11.81 3.55 18.58
C ASN A 520 12.08 2.70 17.33
N GLN A 521 11.17 2.67 16.33
CA GLN A 521 11.31 1.82 15.15
C GLN A 521 12.34 2.41 14.16
N PRO A 522 13.46 1.70 13.88
CA PRO A 522 14.48 2.22 12.96
C PRO A 522 14.00 2.28 11.51
N SER A 523 13.05 1.44 11.11
CA SER A 523 12.49 1.41 9.75
C SER A 523 11.71 2.68 9.40
N ILE A 524 11.11 3.38 10.38
CA ILE A 524 10.36 4.60 10.12
C ILE A 524 11.32 5.75 9.82
N VAL A 525 11.25 6.27 8.61
CA VAL A 525 12.11 7.34 8.10
C VAL A 525 11.32 8.61 7.73
N ILE A 526 9.98 8.50 7.63
CA ILE A 526 9.05 9.60 7.40
C ILE A 526 7.83 9.40 8.29
N TRP A 527 7.31 10.48 8.87
CA TRP A 527 6.00 10.54 9.49
C TRP A 527 4.99 11.15 8.53
N SER A 528 3.77 10.62 8.48
CA SER A 528 2.66 11.17 7.72
C SER A 528 1.50 11.53 8.66
N LEU A 529 0.96 12.74 8.50
CA LEU A 529 -0.12 13.23 9.37
C LEU A 529 -1.47 12.59 9.06
N GLY A 530 -1.62 11.97 7.90
CA GLY A 530 -2.86 11.36 7.46
C GLY A 530 -3.01 11.40 5.94
N ASN A 531 -4.16 10.99 5.46
CA ASN A 531 -4.55 10.96 4.06
C ASN A 531 -5.82 11.80 3.85
N GLU A 532 -6.00 12.41 2.71
CA GLU A 532 -7.23 13.03 2.18
C GLU A 532 -8.21 13.59 3.23
N ALA A 533 -7.69 14.46 4.13
CA ALA A 533 -8.45 14.97 5.27
C ALA A 533 -8.50 16.50 5.37
N GLY A 534 -8.12 17.21 4.29
CA GLY A 534 -8.19 18.66 4.17
C GLY A 534 -7.00 19.41 4.80
N PRO A 535 -6.85 20.69 4.51
CA PRO A 535 -5.66 21.48 4.85
C PRO A 535 -5.77 22.23 6.19
N GLY A 536 -6.72 21.87 7.06
CA GLY A 536 -7.15 22.73 8.16
C GLY A 536 -6.19 22.83 9.34
N HIS A 537 -6.55 23.75 10.27
CA HIS A 537 -5.77 24.11 11.44
C HIS A 537 -5.46 22.92 12.39
N ASN A 538 -6.34 21.90 12.42
CA ASN A 538 -6.12 20.73 13.27
C ASN A 538 -4.82 20.02 12.91
N PHE A 539 -4.42 19.99 11.63
CA PHE A 539 -3.16 19.44 11.18
C PHE A 539 -1.95 20.29 11.55
N VAL A 540 -2.11 21.63 11.63
CA VAL A 540 -1.04 22.52 12.14
C VAL A 540 -0.71 22.15 13.59
N VAL A 541 -1.73 22.03 14.44
CA VAL A 541 -1.55 21.66 15.85
C VAL A 541 -0.97 20.25 16.00
N ALA A 542 -1.40 19.31 15.17
CA ALA A 542 -0.89 17.96 15.15
C ALA A 542 0.59 17.90 14.73
N TYR A 543 0.97 18.63 13.67
CA TYR A 543 2.37 18.76 13.22
C TYR A 543 3.26 19.36 14.31
N ASP A 544 2.84 20.47 14.92
CA ASP A 544 3.61 21.13 15.99
C ASP A 544 3.83 20.20 17.18
N SER A 545 2.79 19.42 17.55
CA SER A 545 2.86 18.43 18.62
C SER A 545 3.84 17.29 18.28
N LEU A 546 3.78 16.77 17.06
CA LEU A 546 4.68 15.73 16.58
C LEU A 546 6.14 16.23 16.59
N LYS A 547 6.41 17.39 16.00
CA LYS A 547 7.78 17.95 15.91
C LYS A 547 8.36 18.32 17.27
N ALA A 548 7.53 18.73 18.22
CA ALA A 548 7.94 18.95 19.61
C ALA A 548 8.35 17.63 20.29
N TYR A 549 7.72 16.52 19.94
CA TYR A 549 8.09 15.21 20.46
C TYR A 549 9.22 14.57 19.66
N ASP A 550 9.14 14.47 18.33
CA ASP A 550 10.16 13.88 17.46
C ASP A 550 10.57 14.80 16.31
N ALA A 551 11.68 15.49 16.47
CA ALA A 551 12.31 16.30 15.43
C ALA A 551 13.32 15.53 14.55
N SER A 552 13.56 14.24 14.82
CA SER A 552 14.59 13.44 14.16
C SER A 552 14.18 12.92 12.78
N ARG A 553 12.89 12.99 12.43
CA ARG A 553 12.34 12.53 11.16
C ARG A 553 11.56 13.63 10.49
N PRO A 554 11.56 13.71 9.15
CA PRO A 554 10.69 14.61 8.40
C PRO A 554 9.23 14.15 8.47
N VAL A 555 8.35 15.11 8.25
CA VAL A 555 6.91 14.94 8.22
C VAL A 555 6.40 15.30 6.83
N GLN A 556 5.49 14.52 6.29
CA GLN A 556 4.76 14.80 5.06
C GLN A 556 3.25 14.89 5.31
N TYR A 557 2.55 15.63 4.46
CA TYR A 557 1.11 15.66 4.34
C TYR A 557 0.72 16.32 3.01
N GLU A 558 0.16 15.57 2.08
CA GLU A 558 -0.05 16.00 0.69
C GLU A 558 -1.13 17.10 0.53
N ARG A 559 -2.06 17.23 1.48
CA ARG A 559 -3.11 18.26 1.42
C ARG A 559 -2.68 19.62 1.97
N ASN A 560 -1.54 19.67 2.68
CA ASN A 560 -0.97 20.94 3.15
C ASN A 560 0.56 20.86 3.26
N ASN A 561 1.24 20.98 2.12
CA ASN A 561 2.70 20.95 2.07
C ASN A 561 3.36 22.11 2.83
N ASP A 562 2.66 23.23 3.05
CA ASP A 562 3.23 24.43 3.65
C ASP A 562 3.60 24.23 5.12
N ILE A 563 2.83 23.39 5.84
CA ILE A 563 3.04 23.16 7.27
C ILE A 563 4.06 22.06 7.58
N VAL A 564 4.43 21.22 6.62
CA VAL A 564 5.29 20.05 6.81
C VAL A 564 6.69 20.22 6.23
N ASP A 565 7.58 19.24 6.45
CA ASP A 565 9.01 19.39 6.15
C ASP A 565 9.35 19.20 4.66
N MET A 566 8.51 18.49 3.90
CA MET A 566 8.75 18.07 2.52
C MET A 566 7.48 18.20 1.66
N GLY A 567 7.65 18.23 0.34
CA GLY A 567 6.55 18.25 -0.60
C GLY A 567 6.02 16.84 -0.91
N SER A 568 4.73 16.76 -1.13
CA SER A 568 4.06 15.54 -1.56
C SER A 568 2.83 15.84 -2.42
N ASN A 569 2.45 14.88 -3.28
CA ASN A 569 1.24 14.93 -4.08
C ASN A 569 0.77 13.52 -4.41
N GLN A 570 -0.48 13.40 -4.84
CA GLN A 570 -1.08 12.17 -5.34
C GLN A 570 -1.31 12.30 -6.85
N TYR A 571 -1.00 11.21 -7.58
CA TYR A 571 -1.29 11.05 -9.02
C TYR A 571 -0.85 12.20 -9.95
N PRO A 572 0.36 12.77 -9.79
CA PRO A 572 0.83 13.75 -10.75
C PRO A 572 1.04 13.07 -12.12
N SER A 573 0.81 13.80 -13.21
CA SER A 573 1.10 13.29 -14.55
C SER A 573 2.61 13.16 -14.79
N ILE A 574 3.02 12.30 -15.75
CA ILE A 574 4.42 12.17 -16.17
C ILE A 574 4.97 13.51 -16.65
N ALA A 575 4.18 14.28 -17.41
CA ALA A 575 4.58 15.60 -17.87
C ALA A 575 4.86 16.56 -16.70
N TRP A 576 3.98 16.60 -15.69
CA TRP A 576 4.19 17.36 -14.48
C TRP A 576 5.46 16.91 -13.73
N THR A 577 5.65 15.59 -13.59
CA THR A 577 6.82 15.02 -12.92
C THR A 577 8.12 15.42 -13.64
N ARG A 578 8.16 15.33 -14.99
CA ARG A 578 9.32 15.76 -15.82
C ARG A 578 9.66 17.24 -15.66
N ASP A 579 8.69 18.08 -15.34
CA ASP A 579 8.96 19.49 -15.04
C ASP A 579 9.37 19.69 -13.59
N ALA A 580 8.73 18.99 -12.67
CA ALA A 580 9.00 19.12 -11.24
C ALA A 580 10.41 18.64 -10.85
N VAL A 581 10.94 17.58 -11.46
CA VAL A 581 12.30 17.07 -11.20
C VAL A 581 13.42 18.04 -11.62
N LYS A 582 13.09 19.11 -12.37
CA LYS A 582 14.05 20.18 -12.69
C LYS A 582 14.33 21.13 -11.51
N GLY A 583 13.62 20.99 -10.39
CA GLY A 583 13.81 21.83 -9.20
C GLY A 583 13.39 23.29 -9.35
N LYS A 584 12.61 23.62 -10.40
CA LYS A 584 12.27 25.00 -10.77
C LYS A 584 10.79 25.36 -10.57
N MET A 585 9.97 24.38 -10.15
CA MET A 585 8.58 24.62 -9.84
C MET A 585 8.43 25.26 -8.46
N GLY A 586 7.39 26.07 -8.25
CA GLY A 586 7.07 26.69 -6.97
C GLY A 586 6.45 25.69 -5.96
N ILE A 587 7.05 24.50 -5.81
CA ILE A 587 6.66 23.44 -4.87
C ILE A 587 7.74 23.25 -3.81
N LYS A 588 7.36 22.65 -2.68
CA LYS A 588 8.33 22.33 -1.62
C LYS A 588 9.17 21.12 -2.01
N TYR A 589 10.47 21.23 -1.81
CA TYR A 589 11.43 20.14 -1.98
C TYR A 589 12.09 19.76 -0.65
N PRO A 590 12.62 18.53 -0.47
CA PRO A 590 12.53 17.40 -1.42
C PRO A 590 11.07 16.96 -1.63
N PHE A 591 10.81 16.25 -2.70
CA PHE A 591 9.47 15.86 -3.09
C PHE A 591 9.30 14.34 -3.12
N HIS A 592 8.18 13.86 -2.57
CA HIS A 592 7.76 12.46 -2.61
C HIS A 592 6.37 12.34 -3.24
N ILE A 593 6.14 11.32 -4.05
CA ILE A 593 4.80 11.06 -4.59
C ILE A 593 4.15 10.01 -3.67
N SER A 594 3.25 10.46 -2.80
CA SER A 594 2.60 9.57 -1.81
C SER A 594 1.71 8.51 -2.46
N GLU A 595 1.15 8.81 -3.66
CA GLU A 595 0.39 7.85 -4.45
C GLU A 595 0.56 8.12 -5.94
N TYR A 596 0.86 7.08 -6.72
CA TYR A 596 0.91 7.17 -8.19
C TYR A 596 0.70 5.79 -8.83
N ALA A 597 0.66 5.76 -10.16
CA ALA A 597 0.60 4.53 -10.97
C ALA A 597 -0.49 3.57 -10.48
N HIS A 598 -1.71 4.10 -10.21
CA HIS A 598 -2.86 3.36 -9.69
C HIS A 598 -3.03 2.03 -10.41
N SER A 599 -2.80 0.90 -9.69
CA SER A 599 -2.57 -0.43 -10.27
C SER A 599 -3.86 -1.21 -10.60
N MET A 600 -4.96 -0.50 -10.78
CA MET A 600 -6.25 -1.07 -11.12
C MET A 600 -6.31 -1.51 -12.60
N GLY A 601 -6.89 -2.67 -12.86
CA GLY A 601 -7.08 -3.17 -14.23
C GLY A 601 -5.77 -3.46 -14.96
N ASN A 602 -5.52 -2.78 -16.07
CA ASN A 602 -4.33 -2.97 -16.93
C ASN A 602 -3.18 -1.98 -16.65
N ALA A 603 -3.19 -1.26 -15.51
CA ALA A 603 -2.06 -0.46 -15.08
C ALA A 603 -0.91 -1.44 -14.69
N VAL A 604 0.30 -1.02 -14.49
CA VAL A 604 0.96 0.26 -14.21
C VAL A 604 1.74 0.77 -15.45
N GLY A 605 1.08 1.06 -16.52
CA GLY A 605 1.74 1.54 -17.74
C GLY A 605 2.55 2.80 -17.50
N ASN A 606 3.63 2.94 -18.26
CA ASN A 606 4.53 4.10 -18.22
C ASN A 606 5.27 4.30 -16.86
N LEU A 607 5.36 3.28 -16.03
CA LEU A 607 6.09 3.35 -14.78
C LEU A 607 7.57 3.73 -14.98
N VAL A 608 8.19 3.24 -16.05
CA VAL A 608 9.56 3.57 -16.45
C VAL A 608 9.75 5.08 -16.67
N ASP A 609 8.79 5.77 -17.30
CA ASP A 609 8.86 7.21 -17.57
C ASP A 609 8.91 8.06 -16.27
N TYR A 610 8.18 7.64 -15.24
CA TYR A 610 8.28 8.25 -13.91
C TYR A 610 9.67 8.07 -13.30
N TRP A 611 10.20 6.83 -13.38
CA TRP A 611 11.48 6.53 -12.75
C TRP A 611 12.67 7.09 -13.49
N GLU A 612 12.66 7.17 -14.82
CA GLU A 612 13.66 7.93 -15.60
C GLU A 612 13.71 9.39 -15.15
N ALA A 613 12.55 10.02 -14.93
CA ALA A 613 12.49 11.38 -14.42
C ALA A 613 12.99 11.46 -12.97
N MET A 614 12.52 10.61 -12.06
CA MET A 614 12.89 10.67 -10.65
C MET A 614 14.34 10.28 -10.37
N GLU A 615 14.92 9.35 -11.14
CA GLU A 615 16.33 8.97 -11.02
C GLU A 615 17.29 9.98 -11.64
N SER A 616 16.81 10.97 -12.40
CA SER A 616 17.64 12.01 -13.03
C SER A 616 18.07 13.13 -12.08
N THR A 617 17.54 13.19 -10.85
CA THR A 617 17.84 14.26 -9.89
C THR A 617 17.65 13.79 -8.44
N ASN A 618 18.15 14.57 -7.47
CA ASN A 618 17.88 14.35 -6.06
C ASN A 618 16.75 15.22 -5.50
N PHE A 619 16.07 16.03 -6.30
CA PHE A 619 14.87 16.77 -5.91
C PHE A 619 13.71 15.85 -5.53
N PHE A 620 13.62 14.69 -6.20
CA PHE A 620 12.61 13.67 -5.94
C PHE A 620 13.19 12.49 -5.18
N MET A 621 12.52 12.13 -4.09
CA MET A 621 12.89 10.99 -3.26
C MET A 621 12.39 9.67 -3.84
N GLY A 622 11.32 9.69 -4.64
CA GLY A 622 10.62 8.52 -5.18
C GLY A 622 9.13 8.64 -5.02
N GLY A 623 8.45 7.51 -4.89
CA GLY A 623 7.00 7.46 -4.69
C GLY A 623 6.49 6.08 -4.29
N ALA A 624 5.24 6.02 -3.82
CA ALA A 624 4.55 4.81 -3.43
C ALA A 624 3.39 4.49 -4.39
N ILE A 625 3.47 3.37 -5.10
CA ILE A 625 2.42 2.91 -6.02
C ILE A 625 1.12 2.65 -5.23
N TRP A 626 -0.01 3.09 -5.73
CA TRP A 626 -1.33 2.71 -5.23
C TRP A 626 -1.85 1.49 -5.99
N ASP A 627 -2.06 0.29 -5.37
CA ASP A 627 -1.50 -0.07 -4.08
C ASP A 627 -0.82 -1.45 -4.15
N TRP A 628 -0.45 -2.03 -3.02
CA TRP A 628 0.29 -3.30 -2.97
C TRP A 628 -0.59 -4.50 -3.30
N ILE A 629 -1.76 -4.60 -2.67
CA ILE A 629 -2.59 -5.83 -2.69
C ILE A 629 -4.07 -5.50 -2.93
N ASP A 630 -4.73 -6.25 -3.80
CA ASP A 630 -6.18 -6.17 -3.95
C ASP A 630 -6.86 -6.40 -2.61
N GLN A 631 -7.73 -5.49 -2.21
CA GLN A 631 -8.49 -5.60 -0.99
C GLN A 631 -9.78 -6.43 -1.17
N SER A 632 -9.77 -7.39 -2.09
CA SER A 632 -10.88 -8.30 -2.33
C SER A 632 -11.13 -9.25 -1.16
N MET A 633 -12.39 -9.63 -0.94
CA MET A 633 -12.80 -10.53 0.12
C MET A 633 -13.39 -11.82 -0.47
N TYR A 634 -13.19 -12.97 0.18
CA TYR A 634 -13.85 -14.19 -0.26
C TYR A 634 -15.34 -14.14 0.02
N ASN A 635 -16.12 -14.47 -1.00
CA ASN A 635 -17.54 -14.77 -0.91
C ASN A 635 -17.84 -16.09 -1.64
N TYR A 636 -19.06 -16.59 -1.52
CA TYR A 636 -19.51 -17.85 -2.11
C TYR A 636 -20.75 -17.62 -2.94
N THR A 637 -20.80 -18.27 -4.11
CA THR A 637 -22.02 -18.39 -4.88
C THR A 637 -23.02 -19.29 -4.16
N LYS A 638 -24.29 -19.24 -4.55
CA LYS A 638 -25.35 -20.09 -3.96
C LYS A 638 -25.08 -21.60 -4.06
N ASP A 639 -24.28 -22.01 -5.05
CA ASP A 639 -23.82 -23.39 -5.23
C ASP A 639 -22.49 -23.68 -4.50
N GLY A 640 -22.03 -22.78 -3.64
CA GLY A 640 -20.86 -22.95 -2.75
C GLY A 640 -19.49 -22.74 -3.39
N LYS A 641 -19.44 -22.17 -4.60
CA LYS A 641 -18.17 -21.84 -5.26
C LYS A 641 -17.59 -20.56 -4.68
N ARG A 642 -16.36 -20.62 -4.16
CA ARG A 642 -15.64 -19.47 -3.63
C ARG A 642 -15.10 -18.58 -4.75
N TYR A 643 -15.19 -17.27 -4.57
CA TYR A 643 -14.61 -16.25 -5.45
C TYR A 643 -14.12 -15.04 -4.67
N LEU A 644 -13.26 -14.21 -5.29
CA LEU A 644 -12.83 -12.93 -4.76
C LEU A 644 -13.88 -11.87 -5.10
N ALA A 645 -14.53 -11.34 -4.09
CA ALA A 645 -15.62 -10.39 -4.15
C ALA A 645 -15.12 -8.95 -3.92
N TYR A 646 -15.88 -8.00 -4.42
CA TYR A 646 -15.68 -6.57 -4.26
C TYR A 646 -17.00 -5.88 -3.85
N GLY A 647 -17.01 -4.54 -3.81
CA GLY A 647 -18.21 -3.81 -3.40
C GLY A 647 -19.43 -4.11 -4.26
N GLY A 648 -20.58 -4.34 -3.61
CA GLY A 648 -21.82 -4.76 -4.23
C GLY A 648 -22.03 -6.27 -4.29
N ASP A 649 -20.97 -7.07 -4.27
CA ASP A 649 -21.08 -8.54 -4.31
C ASP A 649 -21.65 -9.16 -3.03
N PHE A 650 -21.66 -8.40 -1.94
CA PHE A 650 -22.29 -8.77 -0.67
C PHE A 650 -23.72 -8.24 -0.55
N GLY A 651 -24.25 -7.59 -1.60
CA GLY A 651 -25.53 -6.88 -1.54
C GLY A 651 -25.46 -5.56 -0.78
N ASP A 652 -24.26 -5.06 -0.56
CA ASP A 652 -24.00 -3.79 0.13
C ASP A 652 -24.41 -2.58 -0.71
N THR A 653 -24.97 -1.58 -0.05
CA THR A 653 -25.34 -0.28 -0.63
C THR A 653 -25.17 0.81 0.43
N PRO A 654 -24.49 1.95 0.14
CA PRO A 654 -23.77 2.24 -1.11
C PRO A 654 -22.53 1.36 -1.29
N ASN A 655 -21.98 1.31 -2.52
CA ASN A 655 -20.69 0.70 -2.78
C ASN A 655 -20.01 1.34 -3.99
N ASP A 656 -18.69 1.20 -4.08
CA ASP A 656 -17.87 1.67 -5.19
C ASP A 656 -17.31 0.52 -6.05
N GLY A 657 -17.96 -0.66 -5.99
CA GLY A 657 -17.70 -1.80 -6.85
C GLY A 657 -16.29 -2.36 -6.77
N GLN A 658 -15.70 -2.60 -7.94
CA GLN A 658 -14.34 -3.14 -8.06
C GLN A 658 -13.23 -2.10 -7.86
N PHE A 659 -13.53 -0.88 -7.44
CA PHE A 659 -12.52 0.15 -7.20
C PHE A 659 -11.53 -0.22 -6.08
N VAL A 660 -11.84 -1.24 -5.30
CA VAL A 660 -11.01 -1.89 -4.29
C VAL A 660 -9.94 -2.84 -4.86
N MET A 661 -9.98 -3.14 -6.19
CA MET A 661 -9.11 -4.11 -6.87
C MET A 661 -7.91 -3.40 -7.55
N ASN A 662 -7.09 -2.73 -6.78
CA ASN A 662 -6.03 -1.84 -7.24
C ASN A 662 -4.62 -2.26 -6.83
N GLY A 663 -4.44 -3.49 -6.36
CA GLY A 663 -3.15 -4.04 -5.98
C GLY A 663 -2.24 -4.45 -7.16
N VAL A 664 -0.93 -4.42 -6.96
CA VAL A 664 0.06 -5.05 -7.86
C VAL A 664 0.08 -6.57 -7.71
N ILE A 665 -0.47 -7.08 -6.61
CA ILE A 665 -0.76 -8.50 -6.41
C ILE A 665 -2.25 -8.71 -6.14
N PHE A 666 -2.73 -9.93 -6.39
CA PHE A 666 -4.09 -10.30 -6.01
C PHE A 666 -4.27 -10.38 -4.49
N GLY A 667 -5.53 -10.36 -4.01
CA GLY A 667 -5.84 -10.48 -2.59
C GLY A 667 -5.34 -11.77 -1.93
N ASP A 668 -5.14 -12.83 -2.69
CA ASP A 668 -4.55 -14.09 -2.24
C ASP A 668 -3.02 -14.13 -2.36
N GLU A 669 -2.38 -12.96 -2.47
CA GLU A 669 -0.94 -12.75 -2.58
C GLU A 669 -0.29 -13.29 -3.88
N THR A 670 -1.08 -13.72 -4.86
CA THR A 670 -0.55 -14.14 -6.17
C THR A 670 -0.10 -12.91 -6.98
N PRO A 671 1.15 -12.87 -7.49
CA PRO A 671 1.62 -11.77 -8.32
C PRO A 671 0.80 -11.57 -9.58
N LYS A 672 0.39 -10.32 -9.85
CA LYS A 672 -0.21 -9.91 -11.13
C LYS A 672 0.88 -9.56 -12.16
N PRO A 673 0.55 -9.36 -13.44
CA PRO A 673 1.49 -8.83 -14.42
C PRO A 673 2.17 -7.53 -14.00
N GLN A 674 1.45 -6.65 -13.30
CA GLN A 674 1.95 -5.40 -12.72
C GLN A 674 3.15 -5.60 -11.79
N TYR A 675 3.16 -6.68 -11.03
CA TYR A 675 4.27 -7.03 -10.13
C TYR A 675 5.60 -7.16 -10.86
N TYR A 676 5.59 -7.77 -12.04
CA TYR A 676 6.80 -7.96 -12.85
C TYR A 676 7.26 -6.66 -13.51
N GLU A 677 6.35 -5.78 -13.88
CA GLU A 677 6.68 -4.42 -14.33
C GLU A 677 7.33 -3.60 -13.21
N VAL A 678 6.76 -3.62 -12.00
CA VAL A 678 7.34 -2.98 -10.82
C VAL A 678 8.72 -3.54 -10.52
N LYS A 679 8.89 -4.87 -10.52
CA LYS A 679 10.18 -5.53 -10.32
C LYS A 679 11.23 -5.05 -11.31
N LYS A 680 10.87 -4.93 -12.59
CA LYS A 680 11.77 -4.47 -13.66
C LYS A 680 12.18 -3.03 -13.47
N VAL A 681 11.23 -2.13 -13.25
CA VAL A 681 11.50 -0.70 -13.14
C VAL A 681 12.26 -0.37 -11.85
N TYR A 682 11.98 -1.08 -10.75
CA TYR A 682 12.60 -0.85 -9.44
C TYR A 682 13.97 -1.51 -9.27
N GLN A 683 14.48 -2.27 -10.25
CA GLN A 683 15.76 -2.97 -10.12
C GLN A 683 16.93 -2.04 -9.80
N TYR A 684 17.93 -2.57 -9.05
CA TYR A 684 19.09 -1.83 -8.60
C TYR A 684 20.32 -1.98 -9.49
N ILE A 685 20.21 -2.75 -10.58
CA ILE A 685 21.28 -2.93 -11.56
C ILE A 685 20.79 -2.39 -12.89
N GLY A 686 21.41 -1.32 -13.36
CA GLY A 686 21.20 -0.78 -14.69
C GLY A 686 22.17 -1.43 -15.69
N THR A 687 21.69 -1.76 -16.89
CA THR A 687 22.54 -2.28 -17.96
C THR A 687 22.16 -1.62 -19.27
N SER A 688 23.13 -1.10 -19.97
CA SER A 688 22.96 -0.46 -21.28
C SER A 688 24.16 -0.73 -22.18
N TRP A 689 24.04 -0.41 -23.45
CA TRP A 689 25.20 -0.42 -24.32
C TRP A 689 26.11 0.77 -24.02
N LYS A 690 27.38 0.50 -23.66
CA LYS A 690 28.43 1.49 -23.72
C LYS A 690 28.89 1.66 -25.15
N ASP A 691 29.06 0.55 -25.86
CA ASP A 691 29.36 0.50 -27.29
C ASP A 691 28.81 -0.82 -27.89
N ALA A 692 27.74 -0.71 -28.66
CA ALA A 692 27.11 -1.87 -29.27
C ALA A 692 27.99 -2.52 -30.33
N LYS A 693 28.87 -1.76 -31.01
CA LYS A 693 29.75 -2.28 -32.07
C LYS A 693 30.80 -3.23 -31.50
N THR A 694 31.35 -2.91 -30.35
CA THR A 694 32.33 -3.76 -29.65
C THR A 694 31.68 -4.73 -28.67
N ALA A 695 30.36 -4.79 -28.66
CA ALA A 695 29.56 -5.56 -27.67
C ALA A 695 29.96 -5.28 -26.22
N THR A 696 30.24 -4.01 -25.91
CA THR A 696 30.63 -3.56 -24.57
C THR A 696 29.41 -2.98 -23.84
N LEU A 697 29.05 -3.60 -22.72
CA LEU A 697 28.02 -3.17 -21.80
C LEU A 697 28.55 -2.14 -20.82
N ASP A 698 27.67 -1.27 -20.35
CA ASP A 698 27.81 -0.45 -19.17
C ASP A 698 26.89 -0.99 -18.08
N VAL A 699 27.46 -1.48 -16.97
CA VAL A 699 26.72 -1.99 -15.81
C VAL A 699 26.83 -0.97 -14.71
N PHE A 700 25.69 -0.47 -14.25
CA PHE A 700 25.57 0.55 -13.21
C PHE A 700 24.97 -0.02 -11.93
N ASN A 701 25.70 0.10 -10.80
CA ASN A 701 25.19 -0.21 -9.48
C ASN A 701 24.38 0.97 -8.93
N LYS A 702 23.06 0.84 -8.89
CA LYS A 702 22.14 1.88 -8.41
C LYS A 702 21.99 1.90 -6.87
N ASN A 703 22.57 0.94 -6.14
CA ASN A 703 22.56 0.96 -4.68
C ASN A 703 23.34 2.15 -4.13
N TYR A 704 23.07 2.51 -2.88
CA TYR A 704 23.71 3.64 -2.19
C TYR A 704 24.70 3.20 -1.11
N TYR A 705 24.52 2.02 -0.51
CA TYR A 705 25.32 1.50 0.62
C TYR A 705 25.97 0.16 0.32
N SER A 706 25.32 -0.70 -0.45
CA SER A 706 25.87 -1.99 -0.83
C SER A 706 27.13 -1.79 -1.65
N ASP A 707 28.25 -2.20 -1.10
CA ASP A 707 29.58 -1.91 -1.64
C ASP A 707 29.84 -2.56 -2.99
N ASP A 708 29.01 -3.57 -3.38
CA ASP A 708 29.42 -4.36 -4.52
C ASP A 708 28.27 -5.25 -5.07
N LEU A 709 28.33 -5.51 -6.38
CA LEU A 709 27.46 -6.48 -7.04
C LEU A 709 28.03 -7.91 -7.07
N SER A 710 29.09 -8.22 -6.33
CA SER A 710 29.74 -9.54 -6.33
C SER A 710 28.81 -10.67 -5.85
N GLY A 711 27.76 -10.35 -5.12
CA GLY A 711 26.71 -11.28 -4.71
C GLY A 711 25.86 -11.82 -5.86
N TYR A 712 26.02 -11.30 -7.07
CA TYR A 712 25.26 -11.72 -8.26
C TYR A 712 26.12 -12.45 -9.27
N ALA A 713 25.56 -13.52 -9.86
CA ALA A 713 26.06 -14.15 -11.06
C ALA A 713 25.41 -13.48 -12.28
N MET A 714 26.23 -13.03 -13.24
CA MET A 714 25.78 -12.39 -14.47
C MET A 714 25.86 -13.40 -15.61
N SER A 715 24.82 -13.53 -16.41
CA SER A 715 24.81 -14.36 -17.62
C SER A 715 24.08 -13.66 -18.77
N TYR A 716 24.40 -14.10 -20.00
CA TYR A 716 23.73 -13.59 -21.19
C TYR A 716 23.17 -14.69 -22.08
N SER A 717 22.16 -14.35 -22.87
CA SER A 717 21.71 -15.12 -24.02
C SER A 717 21.38 -14.18 -25.19
N LEU A 718 21.89 -14.52 -26.37
CA LEU A 718 21.59 -13.86 -27.62
C LEU A 718 20.53 -14.66 -28.37
N THR A 719 19.42 -14.04 -28.74
CA THR A 719 18.38 -14.65 -29.55
C THR A 719 18.41 -14.13 -30.97
N ALA A 720 18.10 -14.98 -31.93
CA ALA A 720 17.85 -14.65 -33.33
C ALA A 720 16.39 -15.00 -33.63
N ASP A 721 15.57 -14.02 -33.95
CA ASP A 721 14.12 -14.17 -34.15
C ASP A 721 13.45 -14.97 -33.01
N GLY A 722 13.82 -14.65 -31.76
CA GLY A 722 13.32 -15.32 -30.55
C GLY A 722 14.01 -16.66 -30.17
N VAL A 723 14.87 -17.22 -31.02
CA VAL A 723 15.59 -18.47 -30.76
C VAL A 723 16.99 -18.20 -30.23
N THR A 724 17.35 -18.78 -29.07
CA THR A 724 18.69 -18.62 -28.49
C THR A 724 19.76 -19.22 -29.39
N VAL A 725 20.76 -18.41 -29.79
CA VAL A 725 21.87 -18.81 -30.67
C VAL A 725 23.23 -18.76 -29.96
N LYS A 726 23.40 -17.90 -28.96
CA LYS A 726 24.60 -17.82 -28.13
C LYS A 726 24.18 -17.63 -26.68
N LYS A 727 24.92 -18.16 -25.72
CA LYS A 727 24.75 -17.92 -24.28
C LYS A 727 26.08 -18.13 -23.55
N GLY A 728 26.23 -17.51 -22.39
CA GLY A 728 27.39 -17.67 -21.54
C GLY A 728 27.30 -16.91 -20.23
N ASP A 729 28.25 -17.15 -19.36
CA ASP A 729 28.41 -16.43 -18.11
C ASP A 729 29.37 -15.26 -18.30
N LEU A 730 29.19 -14.20 -17.54
CA LEU A 730 30.00 -12.99 -17.56
C LEU A 730 30.59 -12.74 -16.17
N GLU A 731 31.86 -12.34 -16.13
CA GLU A 731 32.51 -11.98 -14.87
C GLU A 731 32.11 -10.59 -14.44
N LEU A 732 31.14 -10.52 -13.55
CA LEU A 732 30.68 -9.25 -13.01
C LEU A 732 31.69 -8.67 -12.01
N GLY A 733 32.19 -9.50 -11.07
CA GLY A 733 33.09 -9.08 -9.99
C GLY A 733 32.53 -7.93 -9.16
N SER A 734 33.42 -7.13 -8.58
CA SER A 734 33.03 -5.96 -7.78
C SER A 734 32.61 -4.78 -8.66
N VAL A 735 31.49 -4.18 -8.30
CA VAL A 735 30.95 -2.90 -8.84
C VAL A 735 30.45 -2.10 -7.65
N PRO A 736 31.24 -1.16 -7.12
CA PRO A 736 30.86 -0.37 -5.96
C PRO A 736 29.55 0.40 -6.14
N ALA A 737 28.88 0.74 -5.03
CA ALA A 737 27.68 1.56 -5.03
C ALA A 737 27.86 2.84 -5.85
N ARG A 738 26.85 3.23 -6.61
CA ARG A 738 26.85 4.41 -7.51
C ARG A 738 27.98 4.45 -8.53
N SER A 739 28.53 3.29 -8.92
CA SER A 739 29.61 3.21 -9.91
C SER A 739 29.24 2.37 -11.12
N HIS A 740 30.05 2.53 -12.19
CA HIS A 740 29.86 1.89 -13.48
C HIS A 740 30.99 0.91 -13.76
N LYS A 741 30.68 -0.21 -14.42
CA LYS A 741 31.65 -1.17 -14.92
C LYS A 741 31.38 -1.54 -16.37
N SER A 742 32.44 -1.50 -17.19
CA SER A 742 32.34 -1.93 -18.57
C SER A 742 32.62 -3.43 -18.69
N ILE A 743 31.76 -4.18 -19.38
CA ILE A 743 31.90 -5.62 -19.63
C ILE A 743 31.73 -5.89 -21.13
N THR A 744 32.75 -6.47 -21.77
CA THR A 744 32.73 -6.81 -23.19
C THR A 744 32.37 -8.27 -23.39
N ILE A 745 31.42 -8.57 -24.28
CA ILE A 745 31.04 -9.93 -24.65
C ILE A 745 31.77 -10.33 -25.91
N ALA A 746 32.89 -11.04 -25.77
CA ALA A 746 33.71 -11.44 -26.88
C ALA A 746 32.92 -12.30 -27.90
N GLY A 747 33.07 -12.00 -29.19
CA GLY A 747 32.44 -12.74 -30.28
C GLY A 747 30.91 -12.61 -30.38
N LEU A 748 30.28 -11.71 -29.62
CA LEU A 748 28.82 -11.54 -29.67
C LEU A 748 28.33 -11.21 -31.06
N ASN A 749 28.97 -10.25 -31.72
CA ASN A 749 28.60 -9.72 -33.05
C ASN A 749 29.15 -10.55 -34.21
N GLU A 750 29.86 -11.65 -33.96
CA GLU A 750 30.40 -12.46 -35.02
C GLU A 750 29.38 -13.42 -35.62
N GLY A 751 29.34 -13.50 -36.97
CA GLY A 751 28.51 -14.45 -37.73
C GLY A 751 27.00 -14.19 -37.64
N LEU A 752 26.58 -12.94 -37.38
CA LEU A 752 25.17 -12.57 -37.39
C LEU A 752 24.62 -12.55 -38.83
N ASN A 753 23.39 -13.07 -38.99
CA ASN A 753 22.70 -13.02 -40.26
C ASN A 753 21.99 -11.65 -40.38
N PRO A 754 22.27 -10.85 -41.40
CA PRO A 754 21.67 -9.51 -41.55
C PRO A 754 20.13 -9.52 -41.69
N ASN A 755 19.55 -10.66 -42.06
CA ASN A 755 18.11 -10.80 -42.26
C ASN A 755 17.35 -11.18 -40.99
N LYS A 756 18.03 -11.26 -39.83
CA LYS A 756 17.44 -11.64 -38.57
C LYS A 756 17.53 -10.54 -37.54
N GLU A 757 16.50 -10.44 -36.69
CA GLU A 757 16.56 -9.64 -35.47
C GLU A 757 17.37 -10.35 -34.42
N TYR A 758 18.26 -9.62 -33.77
CA TYR A 758 19.04 -10.15 -32.62
C TYR A 758 18.79 -9.29 -31.37
N LEU A 759 18.40 -9.96 -30.28
CA LEU A 759 18.22 -9.37 -28.95
C LEU A 759 19.14 -10.06 -27.95
N LEU A 760 19.83 -9.24 -27.14
CA LEU A 760 20.67 -9.69 -26.04
C LEU A 760 19.88 -9.63 -24.75
N HIS A 761 19.76 -10.73 -24.05
CA HIS A 761 19.19 -10.84 -22.72
C HIS A 761 20.31 -10.98 -21.70
N ILE A 762 20.28 -10.17 -20.66
CA ILE A 762 21.20 -10.21 -19.51
C ILE A 762 20.40 -10.54 -18.28
N THR A 763 20.91 -11.44 -17.43
CA THR A 763 20.29 -11.78 -16.15
C THR A 763 21.29 -11.70 -15.01
N TYR A 764 20.83 -11.22 -13.86
CA TYR A 764 21.57 -11.14 -12.60
C TYR A 764 20.89 -12.05 -11.58
N ARG A 765 21.58 -13.10 -11.15
CA ARG A 765 21.05 -14.11 -10.23
C ARG A 765 21.77 -14.06 -8.90
N LEU A 766 21.04 -14.25 -7.81
CA LEU A 766 21.63 -14.40 -6.48
C LEU A 766 22.59 -15.57 -6.46
N LYS A 767 23.82 -15.35 -5.97
CA LYS A 767 24.82 -16.45 -5.75
C LYS A 767 24.53 -17.25 -4.48
N HIS A 768 23.91 -16.63 -3.47
CA HIS A 768 23.63 -17.20 -2.17
C HIS A 768 22.15 -17.05 -1.81
N ASP A 769 21.69 -17.89 -0.90
CA ASP A 769 20.37 -17.76 -0.31
C ASP A 769 20.26 -16.40 0.43
N MET A 770 19.18 -15.71 0.14
CA MET A 770 18.73 -14.55 0.91
C MET A 770 17.44 -14.92 1.63
N PRO A 771 17.04 -14.22 2.71
CA PRO A 771 15.79 -14.56 3.41
C PRO A 771 14.55 -14.51 2.55
N TRP A 772 14.55 -13.68 1.52
CA TRP A 772 13.39 -13.54 0.61
C TRP A 772 13.47 -14.40 -0.65
N ALA A 773 14.64 -14.97 -0.99
CA ALA A 773 14.81 -15.77 -2.21
C ALA A 773 16.01 -16.71 -2.14
N LYS A 774 15.92 -17.85 -2.80
CA LYS A 774 17.01 -18.81 -2.91
C LYS A 774 18.07 -18.40 -3.94
N ALA A 775 19.28 -18.93 -3.81
CA ALA A 775 20.33 -18.83 -4.82
C ALA A 775 19.78 -19.22 -6.20
N GLY A 776 20.20 -18.51 -7.23
CA GLY A 776 19.68 -18.65 -8.59
C GLY A 776 18.45 -17.79 -8.92
N TYR A 777 17.83 -17.14 -7.93
CA TYR A 777 16.72 -16.21 -8.20
C TYR A 777 17.20 -15.03 -9.06
N VAL A 778 16.44 -14.71 -10.14
CA VAL A 778 16.73 -13.56 -11.01
C VAL A 778 16.23 -12.30 -10.32
N GLN A 779 17.16 -11.49 -9.82
CA GLN A 779 16.84 -10.24 -9.15
C GLN A 779 16.70 -9.08 -10.13
N ALA A 780 17.52 -9.04 -11.17
CA ALA A 780 17.49 -8.03 -12.21
C ALA A 780 17.74 -8.65 -13.58
N GLU A 781 17.21 -8.03 -14.62
CA GLU A 781 17.41 -8.47 -16.01
C GLU A 781 17.31 -7.29 -16.97
N GLU A 782 17.89 -7.46 -18.18
CA GLU A 782 17.84 -6.48 -19.24
C GLU A 782 17.71 -7.14 -20.62
N GLN A 783 17.05 -6.46 -21.54
CA GLN A 783 17.00 -6.83 -22.94
C GLN A 783 17.50 -5.67 -23.79
N LEU A 784 18.53 -5.93 -24.60
CA LEU A 784 19.17 -4.90 -25.44
C LEU A 784 19.10 -5.31 -26.90
N PRO A 785 18.73 -4.38 -27.82
CA PRO A 785 18.79 -4.66 -29.25
C PRO A 785 20.25 -4.74 -29.70
N VAL A 786 20.58 -5.77 -30.44
CA VAL A 786 21.91 -5.98 -31.07
C VAL A 786 21.86 -5.64 -32.54
N GLN A 787 20.87 -6.16 -33.24
CA GLN A 787 20.67 -5.95 -34.66
C GLN A 787 19.17 -6.04 -34.98
N ALA A 788 18.63 -5.04 -35.66
CA ALA A 788 17.33 -5.18 -36.32
C ALA A 788 17.44 -6.09 -37.55
N ALA A 789 16.38 -6.83 -37.88
CA ALA A 789 16.30 -7.52 -39.13
C ALA A 789 16.45 -6.49 -40.26
N ALA A 790 17.25 -6.78 -41.30
CA ALA A 790 17.27 -5.96 -42.49
C ALA A 790 15.83 -5.86 -43.02
N ALA A 791 15.51 -4.77 -43.68
CA ALA A 791 14.24 -4.65 -44.40
C ALA A 791 14.02 -5.92 -45.22
N ARG A 792 12.83 -6.52 -45.12
CA ARG A 792 12.53 -7.74 -45.88
C ARG A 792 12.97 -7.52 -47.31
N PRO A 793 13.79 -8.44 -47.88
CA PRO A 793 14.14 -8.31 -49.31
C PRO A 793 12.85 -8.20 -50.10
N ALA A 794 12.86 -7.33 -51.13
CA ALA A 794 11.71 -7.25 -52.02
C ALA A 794 11.31 -8.66 -52.44
N ILE A 795 10.04 -8.99 -52.35
CA ILE A 795 9.56 -10.33 -52.71
C ILE A 795 9.85 -10.57 -54.20
N ALA A 796 10.90 -11.31 -54.49
CA ALA A 796 11.29 -11.65 -55.84
C ALA A 796 10.53 -12.92 -56.25
N ALA A 797 9.27 -12.79 -56.55
CA ALA A 797 8.47 -13.91 -57.03
C ALA A 797 8.37 -13.91 -58.58
N ALA A 798 8.84 -15.01 -59.19
CA ALA A 798 8.65 -15.21 -60.63
C ALA A 798 7.18 -15.52 -60.96
N GLY A 799 6.61 -14.81 -61.90
CA GLY A 799 5.23 -15.01 -62.35
C GLY A 799 4.45 -13.71 -62.44
N LYS A 800 3.17 -13.86 -62.67
CA LYS A 800 2.22 -12.73 -62.69
C LYS A 800 0.99 -13.10 -61.84
N VAL A 801 0.44 -12.11 -61.17
CA VAL A 801 -0.88 -12.22 -60.55
C VAL A 801 -1.97 -12.03 -61.63
N ASN A 802 -2.90 -12.95 -61.74
CA ASN A 802 -4.06 -12.82 -62.64
C ASN A 802 -5.15 -12.03 -61.92
N MET A 803 -5.80 -11.13 -62.60
CA MET A 803 -6.90 -10.31 -62.11
C MET A 803 -8.15 -10.58 -62.90
N SER A 804 -9.29 -10.85 -62.28
CA SER A 804 -10.58 -11.04 -62.96
C SER A 804 -11.22 -9.70 -63.31
N ALA A 805 -12.24 -9.75 -64.18
CA ALA A 805 -13.21 -8.65 -64.28
C ALA A 805 -13.97 -8.50 -62.94
N VAL A 806 -14.44 -7.30 -62.66
CA VAL A 806 -15.32 -7.04 -61.49
C VAL A 806 -16.67 -7.71 -61.69
N LYS A 807 -17.09 -8.48 -60.74
CA LYS A 807 -18.42 -9.08 -60.67
C LYS A 807 -18.98 -8.98 -59.27
N ASP A 808 -20.25 -8.60 -59.12
CA ASP A 808 -20.98 -8.48 -57.84
C ASP A 808 -20.20 -7.67 -56.81
N ASN A 809 -19.62 -6.56 -57.22
CA ASN A 809 -18.72 -5.71 -56.41
C ASN A 809 -17.51 -6.45 -55.80
N LYS A 810 -17.02 -7.48 -56.46
CA LYS A 810 -15.85 -8.25 -56.09
C LYS A 810 -14.87 -8.32 -57.27
N ILE A 811 -13.58 -8.43 -56.91
CA ILE A 811 -12.48 -8.67 -57.84
C ILE A 811 -11.63 -9.81 -57.31
N VAL A 812 -11.24 -10.73 -58.17
CA VAL A 812 -10.48 -11.91 -57.80
C VAL A 812 -9.06 -11.78 -58.33
N PHE A 813 -8.08 -12.02 -57.46
CA PHE A 813 -6.68 -12.20 -57.80
C PHE A 813 -6.26 -13.63 -57.59
N SER A 814 -5.47 -14.16 -58.47
CA SER A 814 -5.02 -15.55 -58.37
C SER A 814 -3.60 -15.75 -58.90
N GLY A 815 -2.91 -16.66 -58.30
CA GLY A 815 -1.62 -17.20 -58.73
C GLY A 815 -1.69 -18.70 -58.85
N LYS A 816 -0.52 -19.36 -58.85
CA LYS A 816 -0.44 -20.80 -58.99
C LYS A 816 -1.01 -21.55 -57.80
N THR A 817 -0.82 -21.02 -56.62
CA THR A 817 -1.11 -21.66 -55.31
C THR A 817 -2.12 -20.90 -54.47
N PHE A 818 -2.59 -19.75 -54.93
CA PHE A 818 -3.50 -18.93 -54.14
C PHE A 818 -4.63 -18.33 -54.98
N THR A 819 -5.71 -18.01 -54.29
CA THR A 819 -6.81 -17.18 -54.77
C THR A 819 -7.28 -16.27 -53.64
N THR A 820 -7.41 -14.98 -53.93
CA THR A 820 -7.97 -14.00 -53.00
C THR A 820 -9.02 -13.16 -53.72
N THR A 821 -10.10 -12.90 -53.04
CA THR A 821 -11.20 -12.06 -53.48
C THR A 821 -11.25 -10.81 -52.62
N PHE A 822 -11.39 -9.67 -53.24
CA PHE A 822 -11.59 -8.42 -52.54
C PHE A 822 -13.04 -7.93 -52.63
N ASP A 823 -13.57 -7.41 -51.57
CA ASP A 823 -14.88 -6.73 -51.49
C ASP A 823 -14.66 -5.23 -51.80
N LEU A 824 -15.17 -4.78 -52.95
CA LEU A 824 -15.04 -3.41 -53.43
C LEU A 824 -16.02 -2.45 -52.71
N THR A 825 -16.98 -2.98 -51.94
CA THR A 825 -17.90 -2.14 -51.15
C THR A 825 -17.30 -1.77 -49.82
N LYS A 826 -16.51 -2.66 -49.25
CA LYS A 826 -15.84 -2.46 -47.94
C LYS A 826 -14.37 -2.06 -48.08
N GLY A 827 -13.71 -2.36 -49.25
CA GLY A 827 -12.30 -2.09 -49.46
C GLY A 827 -11.37 -3.01 -48.68
N THR A 828 -11.68 -4.29 -48.65
CA THR A 828 -10.92 -5.30 -47.88
C THR A 828 -10.91 -6.65 -48.57
N ILE A 829 -10.08 -7.57 -48.07
CA ILE A 829 -10.09 -8.98 -48.52
C ILE A 829 -11.44 -9.60 -48.17
N TYR A 830 -12.16 -10.16 -49.10
CA TYR A 830 -13.37 -10.93 -48.89
C TYR A 830 -13.06 -12.36 -48.47
N ASN A 831 -12.16 -13.04 -49.19
CA ASN A 831 -11.61 -14.35 -48.79
C ASN A 831 -10.17 -14.53 -49.32
N LEU A 832 -9.48 -15.51 -48.70
CA LEU A 832 -8.12 -15.88 -49.09
C LEU A 832 -7.95 -17.39 -48.97
N GLN A 833 -7.43 -18.02 -49.99
CA GLN A 833 -7.16 -19.44 -50.07
C GLN A 833 -5.75 -19.73 -50.59
N TYR A 834 -5.10 -20.73 -50.01
CA TYR A 834 -3.85 -21.30 -50.52
C TYR A 834 -4.00 -22.81 -50.72
N ASP A 835 -3.65 -23.28 -51.92
CA ASP A 835 -3.76 -24.66 -52.32
C ASP A 835 -5.14 -25.27 -51.96
N GLY A 836 -6.20 -24.47 -52.18
CA GLY A 836 -7.59 -24.87 -51.89
C GLY A 836 -7.99 -24.81 -50.39
N LYS A 837 -7.06 -24.46 -49.50
CA LYS A 837 -7.37 -24.29 -48.06
C LYS A 837 -7.73 -22.85 -47.78
N THR A 838 -8.86 -22.64 -47.12
CA THR A 838 -9.33 -21.32 -46.72
C THR A 838 -8.51 -20.81 -45.54
N ILE A 839 -7.87 -19.65 -45.70
CA ILE A 839 -7.18 -18.93 -44.63
C ILE A 839 -8.05 -17.80 -44.10
N ILE A 840 -8.74 -17.09 -44.97
CA ILE A 840 -9.75 -16.09 -44.58
C ILE A 840 -11.08 -16.54 -45.23
N ALA A 841 -12.07 -16.78 -44.40
CA ALA A 841 -13.41 -17.16 -44.85
C ALA A 841 -14.15 -15.96 -45.47
N ASP A 842 -15.22 -16.25 -46.20
CA ASP A 842 -16.04 -15.26 -46.91
C ASP A 842 -16.51 -14.13 -46.00
N GLY A 843 -16.14 -12.90 -46.32
CA GLY A 843 -16.51 -11.70 -45.54
C GLY A 843 -15.77 -11.53 -44.20
N CYS A 844 -14.72 -12.32 -43.98
CA CYS A 844 -13.96 -12.31 -42.72
C CYS A 844 -12.58 -11.62 -42.83
N GLY A 845 -12.34 -10.82 -43.81
CA GLY A 845 -11.06 -10.11 -44.04
C GLY A 845 -10.83 -8.99 -43.02
N PRO A 846 -9.67 -8.33 -43.14
CA PRO A 846 -9.28 -7.26 -42.22
C PRO A 846 -10.29 -6.10 -42.19
N GLU A 847 -10.88 -5.81 -41.06
CA GLU A 847 -11.75 -4.64 -40.83
C GLU A 847 -11.16 -3.78 -39.73
N LEU A 848 -11.14 -2.44 -39.95
CA LEU A 848 -10.61 -1.49 -38.96
C LEU A 848 -11.40 -1.58 -37.65
N ASN A 849 -10.69 -1.70 -36.53
CA ASN A 849 -11.26 -1.80 -35.21
C ASN A 849 -10.55 -0.83 -34.24
N ALA A 850 -11.33 0.07 -33.67
CA ALA A 850 -10.86 1.07 -32.70
C ALA A 850 -11.49 0.88 -31.30
N PHE A 851 -12.11 -0.27 -31.04
CA PHE A 851 -12.82 -0.53 -29.79
C PHE A 851 -12.37 -1.84 -29.14
N ARG A 852 -12.24 -1.80 -27.82
CA ARG A 852 -12.17 -2.96 -26.92
C ARG A 852 -13.12 -2.76 -25.76
N ALA A 853 -13.45 -3.85 -25.07
CA ALA A 853 -14.10 -3.72 -23.76
C ALA A 853 -13.26 -2.82 -22.86
N TRP A 854 -13.92 -1.89 -22.20
CA TRP A 854 -13.27 -0.99 -21.29
C TRP A 854 -12.92 -1.67 -19.97
N VAL A 855 -11.89 -1.17 -19.31
CA VAL A 855 -11.48 -1.55 -17.96
C VAL A 855 -11.66 -0.36 -17.03
N ASN A 856 -11.55 -0.59 -15.73
CA ASN A 856 -11.87 0.44 -14.74
C ASN A 856 -11.10 1.75 -14.93
N ASN A 857 -9.83 1.69 -15.31
CA ASN A 857 -9.02 2.88 -15.58
C ASN A 857 -9.43 3.65 -16.85
N ASP A 858 -10.36 3.14 -17.63
CA ASP A 858 -10.91 3.82 -18.81
C ASP A 858 -12.12 4.72 -18.45
N ASN A 859 -12.47 4.87 -17.18
CA ASN A 859 -13.67 5.60 -16.72
C ASN A 859 -13.78 7.02 -17.27
N TRP A 860 -12.67 7.67 -17.53
CA TRP A 860 -12.60 9.02 -18.07
C TRP A 860 -12.80 9.07 -19.60
N ALA A 861 -12.72 7.95 -20.33
CA ALA A 861 -12.67 7.91 -21.80
C ALA A 861 -13.77 7.06 -22.45
N TYR A 862 -14.22 5.97 -21.81
CA TYR A 862 -15.07 4.97 -22.47
C TYR A 862 -16.44 5.51 -22.90
N GLU A 863 -17.00 6.49 -22.21
CA GLU A 863 -18.25 7.14 -22.64
C GLU A 863 -18.09 7.83 -24.00
N ALA A 864 -16.94 8.47 -24.22
CA ALA A 864 -16.63 9.10 -25.48
C ALA A 864 -16.46 8.08 -26.62
N TRP A 865 -15.96 6.88 -26.34
CA TRP A 865 -15.87 5.81 -27.34
C TRP A 865 -17.26 5.35 -27.78
N TYR A 866 -18.18 5.13 -26.85
CA TYR A 866 -19.57 4.77 -27.16
C TYR A 866 -20.32 5.92 -27.83
N ALA A 867 -20.18 7.13 -27.36
CA ALA A 867 -20.83 8.31 -27.93
C ALA A 867 -20.39 8.56 -29.39
N ASN A 868 -19.15 8.20 -29.75
CA ASN A 868 -18.64 8.29 -31.12
C ASN A 868 -18.77 6.98 -31.91
N GLY A 869 -19.45 5.95 -31.38
CA GLY A 869 -19.80 4.71 -32.05
C GLY A 869 -18.62 3.82 -32.39
N LEU A 870 -17.47 3.91 -31.68
CA LEU A 870 -16.27 3.10 -31.95
C LEU A 870 -16.56 1.59 -31.85
N ASN A 871 -17.55 1.20 -31.06
CA ASN A 871 -18.02 -0.19 -30.88
C ASN A 871 -18.84 -0.73 -32.05
N ASN A 872 -19.21 0.08 -33.05
CA ASN A 872 -20.11 -0.30 -34.13
C ASN A 872 -19.74 0.37 -35.47
N LEU A 873 -18.44 0.41 -35.76
CA LEU A 873 -17.96 0.96 -37.05
C LEU A 873 -18.44 0.14 -38.23
N GLN A 874 -18.93 0.82 -39.26
CA GLN A 874 -19.26 0.29 -40.57
C GLN A 874 -18.28 0.85 -41.59
N HIS A 875 -17.84 -0.01 -42.51
CA HIS A 875 -16.78 0.31 -43.48
C HIS A 875 -17.39 0.45 -44.87
N LYS A 876 -17.06 1.57 -45.52
CA LYS A 876 -17.52 1.85 -46.89
C LYS A 876 -16.34 2.27 -47.74
N CYS A 877 -16.05 1.51 -48.77
CA CYS A 877 -15.12 1.92 -49.81
C CYS A 877 -15.73 3.06 -50.64
N THR A 878 -15.05 4.17 -50.70
CA THR A 878 -15.48 5.34 -51.47
C THR A 878 -14.86 5.39 -52.86
N ASN A 879 -13.69 4.79 -53.04
CA ASN A 879 -12.98 4.65 -54.29
C ASN A 879 -11.92 3.57 -54.20
N TYR A 880 -11.61 2.95 -55.33
CA TYR A 880 -10.49 2.02 -55.49
C TYR A 880 -9.79 2.16 -56.81
N THR A 881 -8.52 1.80 -56.88
CA THR A 881 -7.71 1.70 -58.08
C THR A 881 -6.87 0.43 -58.04
N THR A 882 -6.58 -0.14 -59.22
CA THR A 882 -5.68 -1.29 -59.35
C THR A 882 -4.49 -0.92 -60.23
N HIS A 883 -3.32 -1.42 -59.91
CA HIS A 883 -2.08 -1.20 -60.66
C HIS A 883 -1.31 -2.51 -60.76
N ALA A 884 -0.98 -2.88 -62.00
CA ALA A 884 -0.09 -4.00 -62.27
C ALA A 884 1.37 -3.50 -62.23
N ASN A 885 2.16 -4.06 -61.32
CA ASN A 885 3.54 -3.66 -61.09
C ASN A 885 4.50 -4.39 -62.01
N ALA A 886 5.69 -3.80 -62.25
CA ALA A 886 6.69 -4.35 -63.17
C ALA A 886 7.25 -5.71 -62.74
N ASP A 887 7.21 -6.01 -61.44
CA ASP A 887 7.62 -7.26 -60.80
C ASP A 887 6.58 -8.38 -60.91
N GLY A 888 5.44 -8.17 -61.54
CA GLY A 888 4.36 -9.13 -61.70
C GLY A 888 3.35 -9.14 -60.54
N SER A 889 3.56 -8.34 -59.52
CA SER A 889 2.58 -8.10 -58.44
C SER A 889 1.45 -7.17 -58.90
N VAL A 890 0.37 -7.15 -58.14
CA VAL A 890 -0.74 -6.19 -58.39
C VAL A 890 -1.01 -5.43 -57.09
N SER A 891 -1.04 -4.10 -57.16
CA SER A 891 -1.47 -3.26 -56.07
C SER A 891 -2.93 -2.86 -56.21
N VAL A 892 -3.66 -2.94 -55.12
CA VAL A 892 -5.05 -2.44 -54.99
C VAL A 892 -5.06 -1.36 -53.91
N VAL A 893 -5.48 -0.17 -54.30
CA VAL A 893 -5.59 0.96 -53.35
C VAL A 893 -7.06 1.21 -53.07
N PHE A 894 -7.43 1.20 -51.85
CA PHE A 894 -8.78 1.53 -51.41
C PHE A 894 -8.77 2.81 -50.57
N ASN A 895 -9.74 3.67 -50.82
CA ASN A 895 -10.12 4.71 -49.86
C ASN A 895 -11.37 4.26 -49.10
N VAL A 896 -11.24 4.08 -47.81
CA VAL A 896 -12.32 3.53 -46.98
C VAL A 896 -12.71 4.56 -45.90
N GLU A 897 -14.00 4.87 -45.84
CA GLU A 897 -14.60 5.61 -44.74
C GLU A 897 -15.16 4.60 -43.73
N SER A 898 -14.79 4.77 -42.44
CA SER A 898 -15.27 3.93 -41.35
C SER A 898 -16.01 4.78 -40.31
N GLN A 899 -17.33 4.66 -40.25
CA GLN A 899 -18.21 5.45 -39.38
C GLN A 899 -19.32 4.57 -38.85
N ALA A 900 -19.72 4.81 -37.61
CA ALA A 900 -20.90 4.17 -37.03
C ALA A 900 -22.20 4.80 -37.59
N PRO A 901 -23.30 4.06 -37.64
CA PRO A 901 -24.60 4.61 -38.05
C PRO A 901 -25.18 5.58 -37.00
N TYR A 902 -24.82 5.40 -35.72
CA TYR A 902 -25.24 6.23 -34.59
C TYR A 902 -24.30 6.00 -33.41
N GLY A 903 -24.37 6.87 -32.42
CA GLY A 903 -23.67 6.70 -31.15
C GLY A 903 -24.52 6.02 -30.10
N TYR A 904 -23.88 5.79 -28.95
CA TYR A 904 -24.53 5.22 -27.76
C TYR A 904 -24.36 6.19 -26.58
N ARG A 905 -25.27 6.17 -25.66
CA ARG A 905 -25.13 6.80 -24.35
C ARG A 905 -25.29 5.80 -23.23
N LEU A 906 -24.72 6.11 -22.11
CA LEU A 906 -24.79 5.31 -20.92
C LEU A 906 -25.73 5.95 -19.92
N GLU A 907 -26.77 5.23 -19.50
CA GLU A 907 -27.79 5.74 -18.58
C GLU A 907 -27.91 4.87 -17.33
N GLY A 908 -28.13 5.56 -16.18
CA GLY A 908 -28.44 4.93 -14.92
C GLY A 908 -27.29 4.19 -14.28
N GLY A 909 -27.50 3.68 -13.08
CA GLY A 909 -26.52 2.91 -12.32
C GLY A 909 -25.40 3.77 -11.70
N ASN A 910 -24.62 3.13 -10.84
CA ASN A 910 -23.33 3.64 -10.41
C ASN A 910 -22.26 3.39 -11.50
N ALA A 911 -21.01 3.74 -11.27
CA ALA A 911 -19.91 3.57 -12.22
C ALA A 911 -19.79 2.17 -12.85
N ASN A 912 -20.35 1.14 -12.26
CA ASN A 912 -20.18 -0.27 -12.64
C ASN A 912 -21.36 -0.85 -13.44
N TRP A 913 -22.53 -0.19 -13.47
CA TRP A 913 -23.76 -0.76 -14.03
C TRP A 913 -24.55 0.25 -14.86
N LYS A 914 -23.89 0.91 -15.82
CA LYS A 914 -24.58 1.77 -16.75
C LYS A 914 -25.20 0.96 -17.89
N LYS A 915 -26.46 1.25 -18.19
CA LYS A 915 -27.15 0.65 -19.34
C LYS A 915 -26.73 1.34 -20.63
N LEU A 916 -26.28 0.56 -21.60
CA LEU A 916 -25.95 1.05 -22.93
C LEU A 916 -27.24 1.27 -23.73
N ILE A 917 -27.50 2.50 -24.14
CA ILE A 917 -28.66 2.92 -24.92
C ILE A 917 -28.20 3.32 -26.33
N GLU A 918 -28.77 2.69 -27.34
CA GLU A 918 -28.55 3.05 -28.76
C GLU A 918 -29.29 4.37 -29.08
N TYR A 919 -28.59 5.31 -29.68
CA TYR A 919 -29.13 6.63 -30.02
C TYR A 919 -29.52 6.70 -31.49
N LYS A 920 -30.38 5.76 -31.94
CA LYS A 920 -30.79 5.57 -33.35
C LYS A 920 -31.54 6.74 -33.93
N GLU A 921 -32.27 7.49 -33.10
CA GLU A 921 -33.03 8.67 -33.49
C GLU A 921 -32.13 9.82 -33.95
N LYS A 922 -30.80 9.75 -33.68
CA LYS A 922 -29.83 10.71 -34.16
C LYS A 922 -28.74 10.00 -34.97
N PRO A 923 -29.03 9.67 -36.23
CA PRO A 923 -28.03 9.03 -37.08
C PRO A 923 -26.84 9.96 -37.35
N PHE A 924 -25.65 9.36 -37.49
CA PHE A 924 -24.43 10.10 -37.75
C PHE A 924 -24.40 10.68 -39.19
N GLY A 925 -23.97 11.94 -39.24
CA GLY A 925 -23.72 12.66 -40.47
C GLY A 925 -22.23 12.87 -40.75
N LYS A 926 -21.94 13.70 -41.73
CA LYS A 926 -20.58 13.99 -42.21
C LYS A 926 -19.66 14.64 -41.15
N ASP A 927 -20.23 15.32 -40.15
CA ASP A 927 -19.46 16.01 -39.10
C ASP A 927 -19.26 15.13 -37.85
N ASP A 928 -19.93 13.99 -37.80
CA ASP A 928 -19.75 13.03 -36.72
C ASP A 928 -18.45 12.22 -36.91
N PHE A 929 -18.03 11.53 -35.86
CA PHE A 929 -16.76 10.82 -35.84
C PHE A 929 -16.65 9.81 -37.00
N ARG A 930 -15.53 9.84 -37.70
CA ARG A 930 -15.14 8.83 -38.71
C ARG A 930 -13.65 8.70 -38.89
N PHE A 931 -13.22 7.55 -39.33
CA PHE A 931 -11.90 7.35 -39.92
C PHE A 931 -11.97 7.43 -41.40
N ASN A 932 -10.93 8.03 -42.02
CA ASN A 932 -10.63 7.92 -43.45
C ASN A 932 -9.32 7.14 -43.57
N THR A 933 -9.38 6.01 -44.26
CA THR A 933 -8.23 5.10 -44.41
C THR A 933 -7.90 4.93 -45.87
N GLN A 934 -6.65 5.14 -46.22
CA GLN A 934 -6.13 4.65 -47.49
C GLN A 934 -5.41 3.32 -47.22
N VAL A 935 -5.90 2.24 -47.83
CA VAL A 935 -5.29 0.91 -47.68
C VAL A 935 -4.72 0.48 -49.02
N VAL A 936 -3.45 0.15 -49.06
CA VAL A 936 -2.77 -0.42 -50.20
C VAL A 936 -2.51 -1.88 -49.96
N TYR A 937 -3.11 -2.77 -50.74
CA TYR A 937 -2.77 -4.19 -50.77
C TYR A 937 -1.90 -4.48 -51.95
N THR A 938 -0.70 -5.04 -51.75
CA THR A 938 0.16 -5.52 -52.85
C THR A 938 0.16 -7.05 -52.84
N ILE A 939 -0.40 -7.64 -53.85
CA ILE A 939 -0.53 -9.08 -54.03
C ILE A 939 0.64 -9.57 -54.90
N PHE A 940 1.49 -10.45 -54.42
CA PHE A 940 2.65 -10.97 -55.10
C PHE A 940 2.37 -12.29 -55.82
N PRO A 941 3.16 -12.65 -56.86
CA PRO A 941 2.95 -13.89 -57.58
C PRO A 941 3.11 -15.18 -56.77
N ASP A 942 3.81 -15.15 -55.64
CA ASP A 942 3.96 -16.26 -54.70
C ASP A 942 2.77 -16.42 -53.74
N GLY A 943 1.83 -15.47 -53.77
CA GLY A 943 0.67 -15.46 -52.89
C GLY A 943 0.84 -14.59 -51.65
N SER A 944 2.00 -14.05 -51.37
CA SER A 944 2.19 -13.06 -50.29
C SER A 944 1.32 -11.83 -50.57
N ILE A 945 0.71 -11.27 -49.51
CA ILE A 945 -0.07 -10.03 -49.58
C ILE A 945 0.49 -9.08 -48.53
N GLU A 946 1.02 -7.96 -48.98
CA GLU A 946 1.39 -6.85 -48.10
C GLU A 946 0.22 -5.88 -48.00
N SER A 947 0.02 -5.32 -46.80
CA SER A 947 -1.00 -4.31 -46.57
C SER A 947 -0.37 -3.11 -45.84
N GLU A 948 -0.50 -1.94 -46.45
CA GLU A 948 -0.10 -0.66 -45.85
C GLU A 948 -1.34 0.21 -45.67
N SER A 949 -1.49 0.83 -44.50
CA SER A 949 -2.68 1.64 -44.19
C SER A 949 -2.29 2.99 -43.61
N ALA A 950 -2.74 4.05 -44.23
CA ALA A 950 -2.69 5.41 -43.72
C ALA A 950 -4.08 5.77 -43.15
N ILE A 951 -4.17 5.92 -41.84
CA ILE A 951 -5.43 6.13 -41.10
C ILE A 951 -5.46 7.56 -40.53
N THR A 952 -6.51 8.30 -40.82
CA THR A 952 -6.76 9.61 -40.26
C THR A 952 -8.16 9.68 -39.67
N SER A 953 -8.40 10.58 -38.73
CA SER A 953 -9.74 10.83 -38.16
C SER A 953 -10.09 12.31 -38.30
N ASN A 954 -11.40 12.59 -38.40
CA ASN A 954 -11.90 13.96 -38.36
C ASN A 954 -11.96 14.57 -36.92
N LYS A 955 -11.70 13.78 -35.89
CA LYS A 955 -11.59 14.21 -34.48
C LYS A 955 -10.26 13.74 -33.89
N PRO A 956 -9.13 14.41 -34.17
CA PRO A 956 -7.81 13.93 -33.78
C PRO A 956 -7.57 13.92 -32.28
N ASN A 957 -8.38 14.63 -31.48
CA ASN A 957 -8.24 14.71 -30.04
C ASN A 957 -9.02 13.61 -29.28
N LEU A 958 -9.74 12.74 -29.98
CA LEU A 958 -10.39 11.60 -29.33
C LEU A 958 -9.35 10.55 -28.97
N THR A 959 -9.16 10.28 -27.69
CA THR A 959 -8.28 9.22 -27.24
C THR A 959 -8.88 7.86 -27.58
N LEU A 960 -8.12 7.04 -28.28
CA LEU A 960 -8.51 5.68 -28.67
C LEU A 960 -7.99 4.65 -27.69
N ALA A 961 -8.81 3.67 -27.34
CA ALA A 961 -8.38 2.52 -26.56
C ALA A 961 -7.50 1.56 -27.35
N LYS A 962 -7.68 1.55 -28.66
CA LYS A 962 -7.10 0.61 -29.61
C LYS A 962 -7.21 1.17 -31.01
N LEU A 963 -6.27 0.86 -31.87
CA LEU A 963 -6.36 1.03 -33.30
C LEU A 963 -5.68 -0.17 -33.98
N GLY A 964 -6.42 -0.90 -34.80
CA GLY A 964 -5.90 -2.09 -35.48
C GLY A 964 -6.93 -2.71 -36.39
N TYR A 965 -6.65 -3.89 -36.89
CA TYR A 965 -7.54 -4.67 -37.75
C TYR A 965 -7.98 -5.96 -37.06
N THR A 966 -9.23 -6.29 -37.25
CA THR A 966 -9.77 -7.59 -36.87
C THR A 966 -9.91 -8.46 -38.14
N VAL A 967 -9.34 -9.65 -38.11
CA VAL A 967 -9.49 -10.67 -39.16
C VAL A 967 -10.01 -11.96 -38.48
N ARG A 968 -10.88 -12.67 -39.18
CA ARG A 968 -11.41 -13.96 -38.74
C ARG A 968 -10.86 -15.08 -39.60
N VAL A 969 -10.28 -16.06 -38.96
CA VAL A 969 -9.73 -17.25 -39.61
C VAL A 969 -10.51 -18.48 -39.21
N PRO A 970 -10.58 -19.54 -40.09
CA PRO A 970 -11.17 -20.81 -39.69
C PRO A 970 -10.45 -21.42 -38.48
N LYS A 971 -11.16 -22.19 -37.68
CA LYS A 971 -10.58 -22.94 -36.56
C LYS A 971 -9.61 -24.03 -37.07
#